data_9f5d3d010a91a28b0c627e1acc1361cc
#
_entry.id   9f5d3d010a91a28b0c627e1acc1361cc
#
_cell.length_a   1.000
_cell.length_b   1.000
_cell.length_c   1.000
_cell.angle_alpha   90.00
_cell.angle_beta   90.00
_cell.angle_gamma   90.00
#
_symmetry.space_group_name_H-M   'P 1'
#
loop_
_entity.id
_entity.type
_entity.pdbx_description
1 polymer ?
#
loop_
_entity_poly.entity_id
_entity_poly.type
_entity_poly.pdbx_seq_one_letter_code
_entity_poly.pdbx_strand_id
1 'polypeptide(L)'
;MNIKTVALTGAAFVALGAPAHAQTAPAAQSAQAGQRFAPAVPVSQLVRQVDIPYQQFTLPNGLRVVVHEDRKAPVVAVSVWYDVGSKHEPKGKTGFAHLFEHLMFNGSENAPGEFFEPLKTVGATDYNGTTYFDRTNYFETVPTAALERALFLESDRMGYLLGAITQAKLDEQRGVVQNEKRQGDNQPYGLVQYKLLEGLFPAGHPYGHSTIGSMADLDAASLQTVKEWFRDHYGPNNAVLVLAGDVDVATARPLVQKYFGAIERGPESKAPPALIPTLPAARREVMQDNVAATLLLRSWVVPGLNEADSAALEVAAGVLGGLSSSRLDNALVRREKLAVQVGANNADFAQLGQFTIQAVVRPGVDAAAVEKRLDEILADYIRTGPTADEVNRFVTSTVAARIDGLESVGGFGGKAVALAEGALYSDDPGFYKKKLQALASQTPESVRAAMRKWLTRPVYALNVVKGAREAYQEAARAPADPVKAAPDTPVQGTRGPLPPVGEVAGLDFPAVQRTRLRNGMEVVYAQRTAVPVTQAVLSFDAGVAADVPGKLGTQGVTLAVMDEGTTSLDSIQLAEAKERLGANIGTGASNDRTTLSLEVPSGNLAPALDLFADVARNPAFREEEVQRIKNQMLAGIQQELTSPQGLAGRVIPPLVHGPQSPYAKAQGGGDPKAVAALTRADLVAFQQAWLRPDKAKIFVTSDRPLAEITAALDRRFGDWRGAGQAGAKNFGAGRPSAPKIVLVDRPDSPQSVIIAGLPTELKGTEDLLPYQTANDALGGSFLSRVNTDLRETRGWSYGVRGSFAQAEYAAPYILSAPVQADKTGPSIDALRTDIREFVSTKPLTQAEFDRAITGAIRSLSGNFETSEAVLGAMQGNDLYRRPDNYYATITGRYRAMTREGLDQAMRRVIDPNRFVWVVVGSAQQVRPQLDSLGLPIEVVPAAAVAGGGQAPAAAPAAAN
;
A
#
# COMPACT_ATOMS: atom_id res chain seq x y z
N MET A 1 -7.30 -10.17 -2.53
CA MET A 1 -6.06 -9.99 -1.78
C MET A 1 -5.45 -8.67 -2.22
N ASN A 2 -5.66 -7.63 -1.44
CA ASN A 2 -4.98 -6.37 -1.66
C ASN A 2 -3.55 -6.54 -1.14
N ILE A 3 -2.60 -6.76 -2.04
CA ILE A 3 -1.22 -6.44 -1.70
C ILE A 3 -1.19 -4.92 -1.58
N LYS A 4 -1.32 -4.41 -0.38
CA LYS A 4 -0.76 -3.10 -0.07
C LYS A 4 0.75 -3.33 -0.19
N THR A 5 1.26 -3.13 -1.41
CA THR A 5 2.66 -2.83 -1.58
C THR A 5 2.94 -1.72 -0.58
N VAL A 6 3.82 -1.94 0.38
CA VAL A 6 4.49 -0.86 1.06
C VAL A 6 5.43 -0.25 0.03
N ALA A 7 4.83 0.36 -0.99
CA ALA A 7 5.48 1.45 -1.66
C ALA A 7 5.67 2.51 -0.58
N LEU A 8 6.86 3.05 -0.46
CA LEU A 8 7.05 4.37 0.09
C LEU A 8 6.03 5.26 -0.62
N THR A 9 4.84 5.38 -0.03
CA THR A 9 3.80 6.25 -0.53
C THR A 9 4.32 7.66 -0.42
N GLY A 10 4.83 8.14 -1.54
CA GLY A 10 4.94 9.54 -1.77
C GLY A 10 3.56 10.13 -1.60
N ALA A 11 3.39 10.92 -0.55
CA ALA A 11 2.17 11.62 -0.27
C ALA A 11 1.77 12.53 -1.44
N ALA A 12 0.49 12.69 -1.59
CA ALA A 12 -0.13 13.54 -2.58
C ALA A 12 0.24 15.03 -2.41
N PHE A 13 0.27 15.71 -3.48
CA PHE A 13 0.68 17.08 -3.73
C PHE A 13 -0.30 18.15 -3.30
N VAL A 14 0.19 19.33 -2.96
CA VAL A 14 -0.43 20.61 -3.22
C VAL A 14 0.39 21.89 -2.96
N ALA A 15 0.34 22.94 -3.59
CA ALA A 15 0.98 24.06 -4.07
C ALA A 15 0.63 25.51 -3.87
N LEU A 16 0.79 26.50 -4.07
CA LEU A 16 1.43 27.74 -4.40
C LEU A 16 0.66 29.06 -4.34
N GLY A 17 1.34 30.14 -4.14
CA GLY A 17 1.04 31.47 -4.55
C GLY A 17 1.83 32.63 -3.98
N ALA A 18 2.14 33.68 -4.57
CA ALA A 18 3.19 34.67 -4.46
C ALA A 18 2.83 36.01 -3.70
N PRO A 19 3.68 37.04 -3.61
CA PRO A 19 4.13 37.58 -2.33
C PRO A 19 3.51 38.93 -1.97
N ALA A 20 3.49 39.25 -0.70
CA ALA A 20 3.72 40.64 -0.22
C ALA A 20 3.72 40.80 1.31
N HIS A 21 4.66 41.52 1.79
CA HIS A 21 4.70 42.33 3.02
C HIS A 21 4.40 41.66 4.36
N ALA A 22 5.47 41.51 5.12
CA ALA A 22 5.48 41.27 6.53
C ALA A 22 4.59 42.26 7.30
N GLN A 23 3.50 41.71 7.86
CA GLN A 23 2.92 42.28 9.08
C GLN A 23 2.79 41.14 10.06
N THR A 24 3.40 41.30 11.20
CA THR A 24 3.29 40.42 12.36
C THR A 24 1.81 40.33 12.78
N ALA A 25 1.15 39.22 12.49
CA ALA A 25 -0.14 38.92 13.08
C ALA A 25 0.03 38.52 14.55
N PRO A 26 -0.75 39.06 15.47
CA PRO A 26 -0.59 38.82 16.89
C PRO A 26 -0.98 37.39 17.31
N ALA A 27 -0.28 36.84 18.27
CA ALA A 27 -0.52 35.55 18.91
C ALA A 27 -1.97 35.35 19.48
N ALA A 28 -2.80 36.37 19.42
CA ALA A 28 -4.18 36.36 19.88
C ALA A 28 -5.17 35.60 18.96
N GLN A 29 -4.85 35.43 17.66
CA GLN A 29 -5.77 34.72 16.72
C GLN A 29 -5.72 33.19 16.84
N SER A 30 -4.57 32.63 17.22
CA SER A 30 -4.46 31.18 17.45
C SER A 30 -5.21 30.74 18.73
N ALA A 31 -5.26 31.60 19.74
CA ALA A 31 -6.02 31.34 20.96
C ALA A 31 -7.53 31.37 20.76
N GLN A 32 -8.05 32.18 19.82
CA GLN A 32 -9.48 32.23 19.51
C GLN A 32 -9.97 31.04 18.68
N ALA A 33 -9.14 30.46 17.80
CA ALA A 33 -9.48 29.23 17.08
C ALA A 33 -9.56 28.01 18.01
N GLY A 34 -8.67 27.93 19.00
CA GLY A 34 -8.67 26.85 20.01
C GLY A 34 -9.88 26.85 20.97
N GLN A 35 -10.62 27.95 21.11
CA GLN A 35 -11.81 28.04 21.95
C GLN A 35 -13.11 27.62 21.27
N ARG A 36 -13.09 27.40 19.97
CA ARG A 36 -14.31 27.09 19.16
C ARG A 36 -14.72 25.62 19.23
N PHE A 37 -13.78 24.72 19.49
CA PHE A 37 -14.02 23.28 19.61
C PHE A 37 -13.81 22.82 21.05
N ALA A 38 -14.52 21.76 21.44
CA ALA A 38 -14.29 21.15 22.74
C ALA A 38 -12.83 20.68 22.87
N PRO A 39 -12.23 20.74 24.07
CA PRO A 39 -10.85 20.31 24.25
C PRO A 39 -10.68 18.83 23.93
N ALA A 40 -9.55 18.48 23.32
CA ALA A 40 -9.17 17.08 23.06
C ALA A 40 -8.91 16.32 24.37
N VAL A 41 -9.10 15.02 24.34
CA VAL A 41 -8.71 14.11 25.43
C VAL A 41 -7.18 14.19 25.60
N PRO A 42 -6.65 14.29 26.82
CA PRO A 42 -5.21 14.33 27.06
C PRO A 42 -4.48 13.09 26.51
N VAL A 43 -3.31 13.30 25.89
CA VAL A 43 -2.47 12.21 25.33
C VAL A 43 -2.22 11.09 26.34
N SER A 44 -1.97 11.43 27.61
CA SER A 44 -1.77 10.42 28.68
C SER A 44 -2.96 9.50 28.91
N GLN A 45 -4.17 9.92 28.53
CA GLN A 45 -5.36 9.07 28.58
C GLN A 45 -5.44 8.18 27.33
N LEU A 46 -5.06 8.69 26.15
CA LEU A 46 -5.00 7.91 24.92
C LEU A 46 -3.93 6.82 24.99
N VAL A 47 -2.73 7.13 25.48
CA VAL A 47 -1.64 6.15 25.67
C VAL A 47 -2.09 4.95 26.53
N ARG A 48 -2.92 5.15 27.55
CA ARG A 48 -3.44 4.05 28.38
C ARG A 48 -4.40 3.11 27.64
N GLN A 49 -4.95 3.52 26.51
CA GLN A 49 -5.83 2.67 25.70
C GLN A 49 -5.05 1.69 24.82
N VAL A 50 -3.74 1.91 24.62
CA VAL A 50 -2.88 1.01 23.84
C VAL A 50 -2.37 -0.10 24.75
N ASP A 51 -3.06 -1.24 24.75
CA ASP A 51 -2.69 -2.41 25.55
C ASP A 51 -2.87 -3.71 24.77
N ILE A 52 -1.79 -4.51 24.69
CA ILE A 52 -1.77 -5.84 24.10
C ILE A 52 -1.28 -6.82 25.18
N PRO A 53 -2.17 -7.35 26.03
CA PRO A 53 -1.79 -8.29 27.06
C PRO A 53 -1.25 -9.59 26.42
N TYR A 54 -0.18 -10.14 26.96
CA TYR A 54 0.44 -11.36 26.43
C TYR A 54 0.97 -12.26 27.54
N GLN A 55 1.16 -13.52 27.18
CA GLN A 55 1.93 -14.50 27.93
C GLN A 55 3.06 -15.03 27.07
N GLN A 56 4.14 -15.47 27.69
CA GLN A 56 5.29 -16.00 26.92
C GLN A 56 5.87 -17.26 27.56
N PHE A 57 6.51 -18.09 26.74
CA PHE A 57 7.28 -19.25 27.15
C PHE A 57 8.37 -19.57 26.13
N THR A 58 9.36 -20.35 26.55
CA THR A 58 10.43 -20.79 25.65
C THR A 58 10.46 -22.33 25.62
N LEU A 59 10.61 -22.93 24.44
CA LEU A 59 10.81 -24.36 24.26
C LEU A 59 12.25 -24.76 24.61
N PRO A 60 12.51 -26.04 24.91
CA PRO A 60 13.87 -26.54 25.21
C PRO A 60 14.89 -26.28 24.07
N ASN A 61 14.44 -26.22 22.82
CA ASN A 61 15.28 -25.92 21.65
C ASN A 61 15.57 -24.43 21.46
N GLY A 62 15.04 -23.58 22.33
CA GLY A 62 15.28 -22.14 22.32
C GLY A 62 14.23 -21.30 21.62
N LEU A 63 13.20 -21.88 21.00
CA LEU A 63 12.12 -21.11 20.37
C LEU A 63 11.37 -20.31 21.42
N ARG A 64 11.35 -19.00 21.26
CA ARG A 64 10.56 -18.05 22.09
C ARG A 64 9.15 -17.97 21.53
N VAL A 65 8.16 -18.08 22.40
CA VAL A 65 6.73 -18.04 22.01
C VAL A 65 6.01 -16.98 22.79
N VAL A 66 5.27 -16.13 22.09
CA VAL A 66 4.43 -15.09 22.68
C VAL A 66 2.99 -15.36 22.26
N VAL A 67 2.04 -15.30 23.20
CA VAL A 67 0.61 -15.56 22.95
C VAL A 67 -0.19 -14.37 23.45
N HIS A 68 -1.02 -13.79 22.57
CA HIS A 68 -2.00 -12.75 22.88
C HIS A 68 -3.40 -13.28 22.58
N GLU A 69 -4.25 -13.33 23.61
CA GLU A 69 -5.63 -13.78 23.49
C GLU A 69 -6.53 -12.59 23.09
N ASP A 70 -7.21 -12.73 21.94
CA ASP A 70 -8.19 -11.78 21.43
C ASP A 70 -9.34 -12.53 20.71
N ARG A 71 -10.49 -12.62 21.36
CA ARG A 71 -11.64 -13.40 20.89
C ARG A 71 -12.68 -12.61 20.11
N LYS A 72 -12.32 -11.42 19.57
CA LYS A 72 -13.25 -10.57 18.80
C LYS A 72 -13.67 -11.19 17.46
N ALA A 73 -12.84 -12.06 16.90
CA ALA A 73 -13.10 -12.83 15.69
C ALA A 73 -12.50 -14.24 15.83
N PRO A 74 -13.08 -15.28 15.21
CA PRO A 74 -12.57 -16.66 15.30
C PRO A 74 -11.36 -16.87 14.35
N VAL A 75 -10.32 -16.06 14.53
CA VAL A 75 -9.08 -16.10 13.75
C VAL A 75 -7.86 -16.03 14.66
N VAL A 76 -6.74 -16.57 14.19
CA VAL A 76 -5.44 -16.50 14.85
C VAL A 76 -4.38 -16.05 13.85
N ALA A 77 -3.67 -15.00 14.18
CA ALA A 77 -2.44 -14.62 13.49
C ALA A 77 -1.30 -15.52 13.99
N VAL A 78 -0.61 -16.16 13.06
CA VAL A 78 0.63 -16.90 13.26
C VAL A 78 1.75 -16.10 12.63
N SER A 79 2.75 -15.68 13.41
CA SER A 79 3.83 -14.83 12.93
C SER A 79 5.17 -15.34 13.43
N VAL A 80 6.06 -15.70 12.51
CA VAL A 80 7.40 -16.19 12.80
C VAL A 80 8.43 -15.17 12.35
N TRP A 81 9.25 -14.71 13.28
CA TRP A 81 10.29 -13.72 13.05
C TRP A 81 11.65 -14.31 13.32
N TYR A 82 12.55 -14.28 12.34
CA TYR A 82 13.93 -14.72 12.45
C TYR A 82 14.85 -13.50 12.57
N ASP A 83 15.82 -13.55 13.52
CA ASP A 83 16.87 -12.53 13.64
C ASP A 83 17.94 -12.76 12.58
N VAL A 84 17.53 -12.61 11.34
CA VAL A 84 18.38 -12.67 10.16
C VAL A 84 17.81 -11.80 9.05
N GLY A 85 18.61 -10.87 8.55
CA GLY A 85 18.26 -9.98 7.45
C GLY A 85 19.52 -9.62 6.66
N SER A 86 19.42 -8.61 5.80
CA SER A 86 20.52 -8.27 4.90
C SER A 86 21.79 -7.83 5.60
N LYS A 87 21.73 -7.34 6.86
CA LYS A 87 22.93 -7.00 7.64
C LYS A 87 23.87 -8.19 7.87
N HIS A 88 23.36 -9.43 7.80
CA HIS A 88 24.14 -10.66 7.98
C HIS A 88 24.85 -11.13 6.71
N GLU A 89 24.53 -10.51 5.56
CA GLU A 89 25.04 -10.91 4.25
C GLU A 89 26.53 -10.58 4.09
N PRO A 90 27.38 -11.56 3.80
CA PRO A 90 28.78 -11.29 3.53
C PRO A 90 28.95 -10.62 2.15
N LYS A 91 30.08 -9.94 1.98
CA LYS A 91 30.44 -9.31 0.71
C LYS A 91 30.36 -10.30 -0.45
N GLY A 92 29.72 -9.91 -1.54
CA GLY A 92 29.51 -10.74 -2.74
C GLY A 92 28.33 -11.70 -2.60
N LYS A 93 27.47 -11.50 -1.60
CA LYS A 93 26.26 -12.29 -1.36
C LYS A 93 25.08 -11.40 -0.98
N THR A 94 25.01 -10.19 -1.53
CA THR A 94 23.91 -9.27 -1.26
C THR A 94 22.60 -9.76 -1.92
N GLY A 95 21.49 -9.67 -1.19
CA GLY A 95 20.18 -10.16 -1.60
C GLY A 95 19.89 -11.60 -1.17
N PHE A 96 20.80 -12.27 -0.45
CA PHE A 96 20.61 -13.66 -0.02
C PHE A 96 19.48 -13.82 0.97
N ALA A 97 19.36 -12.93 1.95
CA ALA A 97 18.27 -12.99 2.92
C ALA A 97 16.90 -12.88 2.23
N HIS A 98 16.77 -12.01 1.24
CA HIS A 98 15.56 -11.83 0.48
C HIS A 98 15.29 -12.98 -0.51
N LEU A 99 16.32 -13.46 -1.22
CA LEU A 99 16.19 -14.65 -2.05
C LEU A 99 15.75 -15.87 -1.22
N PHE A 100 16.26 -15.96 0.02
CA PHE A 100 15.86 -17.03 0.91
C PHE A 100 14.43 -16.90 1.41
N GLU A 101 13.93 -15.67 1.63
CA GLU A 101 12.51 -15.44 1.87
C GLU A 101 11.65 -16.07 0.78
N HIS A 102 11.99 -15.84 -0.49
CA HIS A 102 11.28 -16.42 -1.63
C HIS A 102 11.34 -17.95 -1.64
N LEU A 103 12.52 -18.53 -1.38
CA LEU A 103 12.67 -20.00 -1.33
C LEU A 103 11.81 -20.66 -0.24
N MET A 104 11.54 -19.96 0.86
CA MET A 104 10.69 -20.45 1.94
C MET A 104 9.21 -20.59 1.54
N PHE A 105 8.79 -20.02 0.41
CA PHE A 105 7.44 -20.19 -0.13
C PHE A 105 7.31 -21.36 -1.12
N ASN A 106 8.40 -21.97 -1.58
CA ASN A 106 8.37 -23.07 -2.56
C ASN A 106 8.18 -24.47 -1.93
N GLY A 107 7.52 -24.52 -0.76
CA GLY A 107 7.22 -25.77 -0.06
C GLY A 107 8.38 -26.36 0.72
N SER A 108 8.06 -27.39 1.49
CA SER A 108 8.97 -28.11 2.40
C SER A 108 8.88 -29.62 2.15
N GLU A 109 9.65 -30.42 2.90
CA GLU A 109 9.74 -31.86 2.70
C GLU A 109 8.41 -32.60 2.94
N ASN A 110 7.55 -32.09 3.84
CA ASN A 110 6.25 -32.70 4.16
C ASN A 110 5.05 -31.90 3.62
N ALA A 111 5.30 -30.71 3.07
CA ALA A 111 4.31 -29.87 2.40
C ALA A 111 4.88 -29.38 1.07
N PRO A 112 5.02 -30.29 0.06
CA PRO A 112 5.55 -29.92 -1.25
C PRO A 112 4.59 -29.00 -2.02
N GLY A 113 5.11 -28.23 -2.95
CA GLY A 113 4.38 -27.26 -3.76
C GLY A 113 4.41 -25.85 -3.19
N GLU A 114 3.55 -24.99 -3.68
CA GLU A 114 3.49 -23.58 -3.28
C GLU A 114 2.90 -23.45 -1.86
N PHE A 115 3.61 -22.77 -0.96
CA PHE A 115 3.22 -22.60 0.45
C PHE A 115 1.87 -21.91 0.62
N PHE A 116 1.49 -21.03 -0.29
CA PHE A 116 0.21 -20.33 -0.25
C PHE A 116 -0.99 -21.22 -0.60
N GLU A 117 -0.78 -22.37 -1.24
CA GLU A 117 -1.90 -23.24 -1.65
C GLU A 117 -2.65 -23.85 -0.45
N PRO A 118 -1.98 -24.52 0.50
CA PRO A 118 -2.66 -25.00 1.69
C PRO A 118 -3.22 -23.88 2.56
N LEU A 119 -2.55 -22.72 2.66
CA LEU A 119 -3.06 -21.56 3.39
C LEU A 119 -4.34 -21.01 2.78
N LYS A 120 -4.39 -20.85 1.47
CA LYS A 120 -5.59 -20.41 0.77
C LYS A 120 -6.77 -21.36 0.97
N THR A 121 -6.50 -22.66 0.91
CA THR A 121 -7.53 -23.71 1.11
C THR A 121 -8.14 -23.68 2.52
N VAL A 122 -7.37 -23.30 3.53
CA VAL A 122 -7.87 -23.14 4.90
C VAL A 122 -8.55 -21.79 5.16
N GLY A 123 -8.52 -20.88 4.21
CA GLY A 123 -9.11 -19.55 4.34
C GLY A 123 -8.22 -18.54 5.05
N ALA A 124 -6.91 -18.72 4.97
CA ALA A 124 -5.96 -17.74 5.50
C ALA A 124 -6.12 -16.38 4.83
N THR A 125 -5.94 -15.33 5.62
CA THR A 125 -5.85 -13.93 5.17
C THR A 125 -4.49 -13.35 5.56
N ASP A 126 -4.11 -12.23 4.98
CA ASP A 126 -2.90 -11.46 5.32
C ASP A 126 -1.58 -12.26 5.28
N TYR A 127 -1.53 -13.37 4.57
CA TYR A 127 -0.33 -14.20 4.51
C TYR A 127 0.73 -13.59 3.59
N ASN A 128 1.97 -13.47 4.12
CA ASN A 128 3.12 -12.92 3.40
C ASN A 128 4.45 -13.25 4.11
N GLY A 129 5.55 -12.84 3.50
CA GLY A 129 6.88 -12.71 4.12
C GLY A 129 7.45 -11.33 3.83
N THR A 130 8.40 -10.90 4.63
CA THR A 130 9.19 -9.69 4.38
C THR A 130 10.61 -9.84 4.89
N THR A 131 11.56 -9.27 4.16
CA THR A 131 12.96 -9.17 4.57
C THR A 131 13.36 -7.71 4.72
N TYR A 132 14.09 -7.42 5.80
CA TYR A 132 14.67 -6.12 6.02
C TYR A 132 16.12 -6.23 6.50
N PHE A 133 16.73 -5.16 6.95
CA PHE A 133 18.13 -5.21 7.41
C PHE A 133 18.32 -6.19 8.58
N ASP A 134 17.38 -6.20 9.53
CA ASP A 134 17.53 -6.90 10.81
C ASP A 134 16.86 -8.25 10.86
N ARG A 135 15.84 -8.49 10.08
CA ARG A 135 14.97 -9.65 10.20
C ARG A 135 14.42 -10.14 8.87
N THR A 136 14.04 -11.42 8.86
CA THR A 136 13.11 -12.00 7.89
C THR A 136 11.93 -12.57 8.67
N ASN A 137 10.71 -12.28 8.25
CA ASN A 137 9.51 -12.79 8.90
C ASN A 137 8.49 -13.33 7.93
N TYR A 138 7.65 -14.22 8.45
CA TYR A 138 6.52 -14.82 7.77
C TYR A 138 5.30 -14.72 8.67
N PHE A 139 4.14 -14.51 8.07
CA PHE A 139 2.90 -14.40 8.82
C PHE A 139 1.71 -14.79 7.97
N GLU A 140 0.71 -15.34 8.64
CA GLU A 140 -0.64 -15.55 8.12
C GLU A 140 -1.65 -15.37 9.24
N THR A 141 -2.87 -14.97 8.87
CA THR A 141 -4.04 -15.00 9.74
C THR A 141 -4.95 -16.12 9.27
N VAL A 142 -5.21 -17.10 10.13
CA VAL A 142 -6.00 -18.28 9.80
C VAL A 142 -7.25 -18.36 10.67
N PRO A 143 -8.36 -18.97 10.20
CA PRO A 143 -9.45 -19.36 11.09
C PRO A 143 -8.94 -20.23 12.24
N THR A 144 -9.49 -20.06 13.45
CA THR A 144 -9.04 -20.78 14.66
C THR A 144 -8.97 -22.31 14.45
N ALA A 145 -9.93 -22.88 13.69
CA ALA A 145 -9.95 -24.31 13.35
C ALA A 145 -8.81 -24.77 12.43
N ALA A 146 -8.05 -23.83 11.83
CA ALA A 146 -6.92 -24.11 10.96
C ALA A 146 -5.56 -23.87 11.64
N LEU A 147 -5.53 -23.43 12.90
CA LEU A 147 -4.29 -23.13 13.64
C LEU A 147 -3.29 -24.29 13.62
N GLU A 148 -3.77 -25.51 13.83
CA GLU A 148 -2.89 -26.69 13.85
C GLU A 148 -2.18 -26.92 12.50
N ARG A 149 -2.88 -26.66 11.38
CA ARG A 149 -2.30 -26.73 10.04
C ARG A 149 -1.29 -25.62 9.78
N ALA A 150 -1.54 -24.40 10.21
CA ALA A 150 -0.59 -23.30 10.10
C ALA A 150 0.68 -23.60 10.89
N LEU A 151 0.56 -24.07 12.13
CA LEU A 151 1.71 -24.49 12.94
C LEU A 151 2.50 -25.66 12.34
N PHE A 152 1.82 -26.59 11.68
CA PHE A 152 2.50 -27.65 10.92
C PHE A 152 3.33 -27.06 9.78
N LEU A 153 2.75 -26.19 8.96
CA LEU A 153 3.41 -25.57 7.81
C LEU A 153 4.61 -24.72 8.24
N GLU A 154 4.45 -23.89 9.26
CA GLU A 154 5.52 -23.04 9.81
C GLU A 154 6.66 -23.86 10.40
N SER A 155 6.33 -24.91 11.17
CA SER A 155 7.33 -25.80 11.74
C SER A 155 8.03 -26.65 10.67
N ASP A 156 7.33 -26.98 9.58
CA ASP A 156 7.92 -27.76 8.49
C ASP A 156 8.93 -26.93 7.70
N ARG A 157 8.61 -25.68 7.38
CA ARG A 157 9.62 -24.82 6.74
C ARG A 157 10.75 -24.41 7.69
N MET A 158 10.55 -24.35 9.02
CA MET A 158 11.62 -24.11 9.99
C MET A 158 12.58 -25.28 10.12
N GLY A 159 12.08 -26.50 10.14
CA GLY A 159 12.89 -27.70 10.46
C GLY A 159 13.16 -28.62 9.27
N TYR A 160 12.37 -28.57 8.20
CA TYR A 160 12.37 -29.57 7.12
C TYR A 160 12.31 -28.94 5.72
N LEU A 161 13.02 -27.82 5.52
CA LEU A 161 13.05 -27.10 4.26
C LEU A 161 14.14 -27.61 3.30
N LEU A 162 15.33 -27.94 3.84
CA LEU A 162 16.56 -28.08 3.02
C LEU A 162 16.48 -29.19 1.98
N GLY A 163 15.79 -30.29 2.27
CA GLY A 163 15.57 -31.36 1.30
C GLY A 163 14.63 -31.00 0.16
N ALA A 164 13.77 -30.01 0.36
CA ALA A 164 12.84 -29.52 -0.66
C ALA A 164 13.44 -28.46 -1.57
N ILE A 165 14.57 -27.82 -1.21
CA ILE A 165 15.25 -26.82 -2.04
C ILE A 165 16.10 -27.52 -3.10
N THR A 166 15.71 -27.38 -4.37
CA THR A 166 16.41 -27.92 -5.55
C THR A 166 17.07 -26.80 -6.36
N GLN A 167 17.98 -27.17 -7.27
CA GLN A 167 18.59 -26.21 -8.20
C GLN A 167 17.53 -25.52 -9.08
N ALA A 168 16.51 -26.27 -9.53
CA ALA A 168 15.41 -25.73 -10.33
C ALA A 168 14.64 -24.64 -9.59
N LYS A 169 14.29 -24.87 -8.29
CA LYS A 169 13.62 -23.86 -7.46
C LYS A 169 14.51 -22.64 -7.20
N LEU A 170 15.79 -22.84 -6.98
CA LEU A 170 16.73 -21.73 -6.82
C LEU A 170 16.80 -20.88 -8.08
N ASP A 171 16.89 -21.49 -9.25
CA ASP A 171 16.97 -20.78 -10.53
C ASP A 171 15.69 -20.02 -10.86
N GLU A 172 14.54 -20.61 -10.54
CA GLU A 172 13.22 -19.99 -10.64
C GLU A 172 13.11 -18.74 -9.75
N GLN A 173 13.36 -18.90 -8.44
CA GLN A 173 13.20 -17.79 -7.49
C GLN A 173 14.26 -16.70 -7.69
N ARG A 174 15.44 -17.02 -8.14
CA ARG A 174 16.42 -16.02 -8.60
C ARG A 174 15.85 -15.16 -9.72
N GLY A 175 15.21 -15.77 -10.71
CA GLY A 175 14.55 -15.06 -11.79
C GLY A 175 13.42 -14.14 -11.30
N VAL A 176 12.63 -14.59 -10.33
CA VAL A 176 11.55 -13.81 -9.71
C VAL A 176 12.11 -12.60 -8.98
N VAL A 177 13.13 -12.75 -8.11
CA VAL A 177 13.77 -11.64 -7.38
C VAL A 177 14.42 -10.64 -8.33
N GLN A 178 15.06 -11.11 -9.41
CA GLN A 178 15.61 -10.24 -10.45
C GLN A 178 14.52 -9.43 -11.17
N ASN A 179 13.36 -10.03 -11.43
CA ASN A 179 12.23 -9.32 -12.04
C ASN A 179 11.63 -8.28 -11.10
N GLU A 180 11.56 -8.58 -9.80
CA GLU A 180 11.17 -7.61 -8.77
C GLU A 180 12.12 -6.42 -8.73
N LYS A 181 13.43 -6.68 -8.72
CA LYS A 181 14.45 -5.63 -8.79
C LYS A 181 14.28 -4.76 -10.03
N ARG A 182 14.11 -5.36 -11.23
CA ARG A 182 13.85 -4.61 -12.47
C ARG A 182 12.61 -3.75 -12.38
N GLN A 183 11.55 -4.27 -11.78
CA GLN A 183 10.29 -3.53 -11.60
C GLN A 183 10.47 -2.32 -10.68
N GLY A 184 11.17 -2.47 -9.56
CA GLY A 184 11.49 -1.38 -8.65
C GLY A 184 12.40 -0.33 -9.30
N ASP A 185 13.49 -0.78 -9.90
CA ASP A 185 14.47 0.09 -10.53
C ASP A 185 13.89 0.86 -11.74
N ASN A 186 12.88 0.32 -12.42
CA ASN A 186 12.21 0.97 -13.55
C ASN A 186 11.29 2.15 -13.16
N GLN A 187 10.99 2.30 -11.87
CA GLN A 187 10.19 3.42 -11.38
C GLN A 187 10.99 4.73 -11.34
N PRO A 188 10.36 5.89 -11.47
CA PRO A 188 10.99 7.17 -11.17
C PRO A 188 11.52 7.16 -9.73
N TYR A 189 12.75 7.68 -9.53
CA TYR A 189 13.50 7.64 -8.25
C TYR A 189 13.84 6.23 -7.74
N GLY A 190 13.63 5.16 -8.50
CA GLY A 190 13.84 3.78 -8.06
C GLY A 190 15.27 3.44 -7.61
N LEU A 191 16.26 4.23 -8.06
CA LEU A 191 17.67 4.02 -7.72
C LEU A 191 18.16 4.83 -6.51
N VAL A 192 17.30 5.67 -5.91
CA VAL A 192 17.67 6.59 -4.83
C VAL A 192 18.19 5.84 -3.60
N GLN A 193 17.54 4.74 -3.22
CA GLN A 193 17.93 3.99 -2.02
C GLN A 193 19.35 3.44 -2.12
N TYR A 194 19.76 2.95 -3.30
CA TYR A 194 21.13 2.45 -3.49
C TYR A 194 22.16 3.56 -3.26
N LYS A 195 21.92 4.75 -3.84
CA LYS A 195 22.81 5.91 -3.66
C LYS A 195 22.83 6.42 -2.22
N LEU A 196 21.71 6.40 -1.51
CA LEU A 196 21.67 6.76 -0.09
C LEU A 196 22.51 5.80 0.76
N LEU A 197 22.39 4.49 0.56
CA LEU A 197 23.17 3.51 1.31
C LEU A 197 24.67 3.63 1.00
N GLU A 198 25.05 3.79 -0.26
CA GLU A 198 26.42 4.01 -0.72
C GLU A 198 27.04 5.31 -0.16
N GLY A 199 26.21 6.34 -0.01
CA GLY A 199 26.62 7.65 0.50
C GLY A 199 26.78 7.73 2.01
N LEU A 200 25.94 7.00 2.74
CA LEU A 200 25.87 7.04 4.19
C LEU A 200 26.82 6.07 4.89
N PHE A 201 27.06 4.91 4.29
CA PHE A 201 27.79 3.84 4.95
C PHE A 201 29.16 3.61 4.32
N PRO A 202 30.21 3.32 5.14
CA PRO A 202 31.49 2.90 4.61
C PRO A 202 31.37 1.50 3.96
N ALA A 203 32.27 1.21 3.03
CA ALA A 203 32.29 -0.09 2.35
C ALA A 203 32.40 -1.24 3.37
N GLY A 204 31.52 -2.23 3.20
CA GLY A 204 31.46 -3.41 4.08
C GLY A 204 30.69 -3.19 5.39
N HIS A 205 30.03 -2.02 5.56
CA HIS A 205 29.13 -1.83 6.71
C HIS A 205 27.89 -2.71 6.56
N PRO A 206 27.39 -3.37 7.62
CA PRO A 206 26.24 -4.30 7.54
C PRO A 206 24.97 -3.70 6.93
N TYR A 207 24.72 -2.42 7.16
CA TYR A 207 23.56 -1.71 6.58
C TYR A 207 23.90 -0.94 5.29
N GLY A 208 25.08 -1.19 4.69
CA GLY A 208 25.57 -0.41 3.53
C GLY A 208 25.10 -0.93 2.16
N HIS A 209 24.18 -1.88 2.10
CA HIS A 209 23.63 -2.42 0.86
C HIS A 209 22.12 -2.64 0.95
N SER A 210 21.45 -2.73 -0.19
CA SER A 210 20.00 -2.94 -0.24
C SER A 210 19.63 -4.40 0.04
N THR A 211 18.46 -4.63 0.61
CA THR A 211 17.91 -5.95 0.87
C THR A 211 17.62 -6.75 -0.40
N ILE A 212 17.29 -6.08 -1.51
CA ILE A 212 17.09 -6.74 -2.81
C ILE A 212 18.40 -7.26 -3.42
N GLY A 213 19.55 -6.73 -2.99
CA GLY A 213 20.86 -7.11 -3.47
C GLY A 213 21.22 -6.60 -4.86
N SER A 214 22.32 -7.16 -5.39
CA SER A 214 22.80 -6.87 -6.75
C SER A 214 22.44 -8.02 -7.70
N MET A 215 22.27 -7.70 -8.99
CA MET A 215 22.04 -8.72 -10.02
C MET A 215 23.19 -9.76 -10.06
N ALA A 216 24.43 -9.29 -9.92
CA ALA A 216 25.63 -10.15 -9.96
C ALA A 216 25.68 -11.12 -8.76
N ASP A 217 25.37 -10.65 -7.55
CA ASP A 217 25.38 -11.49 -6.36
C ASP A 217 24.25 -12.53 -6.38
N LEU A 218 23.07 -12.14 -6.89
CA LEU A 218 21.95 -13.06 -7.10
C LEU A 218 22.29 -14.14 -8.11
N ASP A 219 22.98 -13.81 -9.23
CA ASP A 219 23.44 -14.79 -10.22
C ASP A 219 24.48 -15.76 -9.63
N ALA A 220 25.34 -15.28 -8.73
CA ALA A 220 26.37 -16.08 -8.07
C ALA A 220 25.84 -17.00 -6.97
N ALA A 221 24.55 -16.89 -6.59
CA ALA A 221 23.94 -17.71 -5.55
C ALA A 221 23.95 -19.20 -5.93
N SER A 222 24.68 -20.03 -5.19
CA SER A 222 24.71 -21.48 -5.37
C SER A 222 23.79 -22.20 -4.39
N LEU A 223 23.33 -23.39 -4.79
CA LEU A 223 22.50 -24.23 -3.92
C LEU A 223 23.21 -24.55 -2.58
N GLN A 224 24.51 -24.79 -2.62
CA GLN A 224 25.33 -25.02 -1.43
C GLN A 224 25.28 -23.84 -0.47
N THR A 225 25.53 -22.64 -0.98
CA THR A 225 25.57 -21.41 -0.17
C THR A 225 24.21 -21.09 0.45
N VAL A 226 23.13 -21.33 -0.31
CA VAL A 226 21.75 -21.16 0.17
C VAL A 226 21.46 -22.14 1.33
N LYS A 227 21.86 -23.42 1.19
CA LYS A 227 21.68 -24.42 2.26
C LYS A 227 22.53 -24.14 3.51
N GLU A 228 23.74 -23.59 3.34
CA GLU A 228 24.57 -23.13 4.45
C GLU A 228 23.93 -21.96 5.18
N TRP A 229 23.43 -20.95 4.46
CA TRP A 229 22.74 -19.81 5.02
C TRP A 229 21.56 -20.21 5.92
N PHE A 230 20.74 -21.18 5.49
CA PHE A 230 19.64 -21.68 6.31
C PHE A 230 20.15 -22.29 7.63
N ARG A 231 21.15 -23.21 7.55
CA ARG A 231 21.67 -23.86 8.75
C ARG A 231 22.24 -22.88 9.76
N ASP A 232 22.83 -21.77 9.26
CA ASP A 232 23.50 -20.80 10.11
C ASP A 232 22.50 -19.85 10.80
N HIS A 233 21.32 -19.61 10.22
CA HIS A 233 20.46 -18.52 10.66
C HIS A 233 19.01 -18.90 10.99
N TYR A 234 18.45 -19.99 10.45
CA TYR A 234 17.02 -20.29 10.56
C TYR A 234 16.66 -21.32 11.63
N GLY A 235 17.46 -21.43 12.67
CA GLY A 235 17.17 -22.31 13.82
C GLY A 235 16.09 -21.73 14.75
N PRO A 236 15.40 -22.59 15.52
CA PRO A 236 14.36 -22.17 16.47
C PRO A 236 14.88 -21.21 17.55
N ASN A 237 16.12 -21.32 17.96
CA ASN A 237 16.78 -20.43 18.93
C ASN A 237 17.06 -19.02 18.37
N ASN A 238 16.93 -18.82 17.07
CA ASN A 238 17.06 -17.52 16.39
C ASN A 238 15.72 -16.97 15.94
N ALA A 239 14.60 -17.47 16.52
CA ALA A 239 13.26 -17.10 16.10
C ALA A 239 12.35 -16.74 17.29
N VAL A 240 11.32 -15.95 16.97
CA VAL A 240 10.17 -15.68 17.82
C VAL A 240 8.92 -16.11 17.07
N LEU A 241 8.09 -16.94 17.71
CA LEU A 241 6.75 -17.27 17.24
C LEU A 241 5.72 -16.47 18.05
N VAL A 242 4.89 -15.70 17.37
CA VAL A 242 3.77 -14.98 17.99
C VAL A 242 2.45 -15.56 17.50
N LEU A 243 1.58 -15.89 18.45
CA LEU A 243 0.19 -16.28 18.21
C LEU A 243 -0.72 -15.20 18.80
N ALA A 244 -1.52 -14.54 17.97
CA ALA A 244 -2.42 -13.50 18.42
C ALA A 244 -3.83 -13.73 17.86
N GLY A 245 -4.85 -13.69 18.72
CA GLY A 245 -6.24 -13.92 18.28
C GLY A 245 -6.97 -14.89 19.20
N ASP A 246 -7.88 -15.68 18.62
CA ASP A 246 -8.72 -16.62 19.35
C ASP A 246 -7.93 -17.88 19.78
N VAL A 247 -6.92 -17.66 20.61
CA VAL A 247 -6.04 -18.70 21.17
C VAL A 247 -5.52 -18.27 22.52
N ASP A 248 -5.55 -19.18 23.49
CA ASP A 248 -4.90 -19.03 24.81
C ASP A 248 -3.62 -19.87 24.92
N VAL A 249 -2.83 -19.62 25.99
CA VAL A 249 -1.58 -20.36 26.23
C VAL A 249 -1.83 -21.84 26.51
N ALA A 250 -2.96 -22.20 27.11
CA ALA A 250 -3.28 -23.60 27.43
C ALA A 250 -3.47 -24.42 26.14
N THR A 251 -4.06 -23.81 25.12
CA THR A 251 -4.21 -24.38 23.76
C THR A 251 -2.90 -24.30 22.97
N ALA A 252 -2.23 -23.14 22.99
CA ALA A 252 -1.03 -22.89 22.18
C ALA A 252 0.15 -23.77 22.57
N ARG A 253 0.47 -23.89 23.89
CA ARG A 253 1.68 -24.58 24.37
C ARG A 253 1.78 -26.04 23.90
N PRO A 254 0.77 -26.91 24.06
CA PRO A 254 0.88 -28.29 23.58
C PRO A 254 0.99 -28.40 22.07
N LEU A 255 0.32 -27.53 21.31
CA LEU A 255 0.43 -27.51 19.85
C LEU A 255 1.83 -27.08 19.39
N VAL A 256 2.37 -26.00 19.96
CA VAL A 256 3.71 -25.53 19.63
C VAL A 256 4.75 -26.58 20.04
N GLN A 257 4.61 -27.20 21.21
CA GLN A 257 5.50 -28.30 21.63
C GLN A 257 5.44 -29.48 20.67
N LYS A 258 4.24 -29.85 20.20
CA LYS A 258 4.01 -30.94 19.24
C LYS A 258 4.76 -30.71 17.92
N TYR A 259 4.66 -29.51 17.36
CA TYR A 259 5.14 -29.23 16.01
C TYR A 259 6.59 -28.72 15.98
N PHE A 260 6.99 -27.90 16.93
CA PHE A 260 8.30 -27.25 16.93
C PHE A 260 9.29 -27.93 17.91
N GLY A 261 8.80 -28.68 18.89
CA GLY A 261 9.64 -29.20 19.98
C GLY A 261 10.73 -30.17 19.55
N ALA A 262 10.57 -30.88 18.45
CA ALA A 262 11.53 -31.83 17.89
C ALA A 262 12.54 -31.19 16.92
N ILE A 263 12.35 -29.91 16.55
CA ILE A 263 13.30 -29.23 15.66
C ILE A 263 14.60 -28.98 16.44
N GLU A 264 15.72 -29.37 15.85
CA GLU A 264 17.03 -29.20 16.47
C GLU A 264 17.38 -27.73 16.65
N ARG A 265 18.06 -27.41 17.76
CA ARG A 265 18.62 -26.08 17.99
C ARG A 265 19.68 -25.78 16.94
N GLY A 266 19.57 -24.62 16.30
CA GLY A 266 20.60 -24.13 15.37
C GLY A 266 21.84 -23.59 16.09
N PRO A 267 22.90 -23.25 15.34
CA PRO A 267 24.04 -22.53 15.90
C PRO A 267 23.60 -21.17 16.47
N GLU A 268 24.43 -20.56 17.30
CA GLU A 268 24.20 -19.20 17.79
C GLU A 268 24.46 -18.21 16.65
N SER A 269 23.41 -17.64 16.12
CA SER A 269 23.51 -16.53 15.17
C SER A 269 23.91 -15.27 15.92
N LYS A 270 24.93 -14.58 15.45
CA LYS A 270 25.34 -13.28 16.00
C LYS A 270 25.23 -12.23 14.94
N ALA A 271 24.44 -11.20 15.22
CA ALA A 271 24.38 -10.03 14.37
C ALA A 271 25.76 -9.35 14.30
N PRO A 272 26.26 -8.99 13.11
CA PRO A 272 27.49 -8.22 13.01
C PRO A 272 27.29 -6.87 13.70
N PRO A 273 28.32 -6.36 14.46
CA PRO A 273 28.20 -5.07 15.10
C PRO A 273 28.14 -3.97 14.06
N ALA A 274 27.11 -3.14 14.14
CA ALA A 274 26.88 -2.00 13.25
C ALA A 274 27.09 -0.70 14.02
N LEU A 275 28.28 -0.15 13.95
CA LEU A 275 28.58 1.17 14.54
C LEU A 275 27.89 2.25 13.74
N ILE A 276 27.35 3.27 14.43
CA ILE A 276 26.77 4.45 13.78
C ILE A 276 27.89 5.25 13.10
N PRO A 277 28.01 5.26 11.77
CA PRO A 277 29.06 5.98 11.08
C PRO A 277 28.83 7.48 11.15
N THR A 278 29.91 8.23 11.09
CA THR A 278 29.89 9.67 10.88
C THR A 278 30.72 9.99 9.67
N LEU A 279 30.18 10.70 8.72
CA LEU A 279 30.91 11.13 7.54
C LEU A 279 32.07 12.07 7.94
N PRO A 280 33.24 11.97 7.30
CA PRO A 280 34.39 12.84 7.63
C PRO A 280 34.11 14.31 7.30
N ALA A 281 33.26 14.57 6.32
CA ALA A 281 32.78 15.90 5.91
C ALA A 281 31.41 15.75 5.26
N ALA A 282 30.65 16.84 5.12
CA ALA A 282 29.41 16.83 4.34
C ALA A 282 29.69 16.39 2.90
N ARG A 283 28.93 15.43 2.42
CA ARG A 283 29.04 14.86 1.06
C ARG A 283 27.83 15.28 0.25
N ARG A 284 28.08 15.81 -0.95
CA ARG A 284 27.04 16.22 -1.90
C ARG A 284 27.19 15.42 -3.18
N GLU A 285 26.06 14.86 -3.67
CA GLU A 285 26.02 14.13 -4.95
C GLU A 285 24.80 14.56 -5.75
N VAL A 286 24.94 14.44 -7.07
CA VAL A 286 23.87 14.67 -8.05
C VAL A 286 23.68 13.38 -8.84
N MET A 287 22.44 12.90 -8.90
CA MET A 287 22.02 11.76 -9.71
C MET A 287 21.03 12.25 -10.78
N GLN A 288 21.21 11.80 -12.00
CA GLN A 288 20.22 11.99 -13.08
C GLN A 288 19.24 10.85 -13.12
N ASP A 289 17.95 11.16 -13.33
CA ASP A 289 16.92 10.16 -13.51
C ASP A 289 15.77 10.71 -14.37
N ASN A 290 14.98 9.79 -14.95
CA ASN A 290 13.80 10.14 -15.73
C ASN A 290 12.63 10.52 -14.79
N VAL A 291 12.71 11.71 -14.23
CA VAL A 291 11.78 12.25 -13.23
C VAL A 291 11.15 13.55 -13.71
N ALA A 292 9.97 13.87 -13.18
CA ALA A 292 9.27 15.10 -13.51
C ALA A 292 9.83 16.33 -12.77
N ALA A 293 10.37 16.14 -11.57
CA ALA A 293 10.85 17.20 -10.69
C ALA A 293 12.16 16.83 -9.98
N THR A 294 12.94 17.82 -9.59
CA THR A 294 14.14 17.59 -8.77
C THR A 294 13.74 17.18 -7.36
N LEU A 295 14.36 16.13 -6.84
CA LEU A 295 14.25 15.69 -5.45
C LEU A 295 15.53 16.04 -4.70
N LEU A 296 15.40 16.76 -3.61
CA LEU A 296 16.48 17.10 -2.68
C LEU A 296 16.38 16.20 -1.45
N LEU A 297 17.48 15.54 -1.09
CA LEU A 297 17.56 14.67 0.07
C LEU A 297 18.67 15.08 1.01
N ARG A 298 18.42 14.97 2.32
CA ARG A 298 19.38 15.10 3.40
C ARG A 298 19.26 13.91 4.31
N SER A 299 20.36 13.21 4.57
CA SER A 299 20.31 12.01 5.39
C SER A 299 21.48 11.89 6.35
N TRP A 300 21.20 11.31 7.53
CA TRP A 300 22.15 11.03 8.60
C TRP A 300 21.89 9.63 9.15
N VAL A 301 22.95 8.95 9.56
CA VAL A 301 22.82 7.75 10.37
C VAL A 301 22.75 8.16 11.85
N VAL A 302 21.75 7.67 12.53
CA VAL A 302 21.36 8.07 13.89
C VAL A 302 21.18 6.83 14.79
N PRO A 303 20.89 6.98 16.09
CA PRO A 303 20.63 5.84 16.98
C PRO A 303 19.46 4.99 16.53
N GLY A 304 19.53 3.69 16.84
CA GLY A 304 18.48 2.72 16.59
C GLY A 304 17.38 2.71 17.66
N LEU A 305 16.47 1.76 17.49
CA LEU A 305 15.22 1.61 18.24
C LEU A 305 15.37 1.60 19.78
N ASN A 306 16.42 0.98 20.30
CA ASN A 306 16.63 0.81 21.74
C ASN A 306 17.39 1.96 22.40
N GLU A 307 17.81 2.96 21.63
CA GLU A 307 18.60 4.08 22.13
C GLU A 307 17.71 5.23 22.60
N ALA A 308 18.13 5.90 23.68
CA ALA A 308 17.34 6.96 24.33
C ALA A 308 16.95 8.14 23.40
N ASP A 309 17.81 8.48 22.43
CA ASP A 309 17.57 9.60 21.51
C ASP A 309 16.59 9.25 20.36
N SER A 310 16.25 7.95 20.14
CA SER A 310 15.40 7.53 19.03
C SER A 310 14.02 8.18 19.07
N ALA A 311 13.32 8.14 20.21
CA ALA A 311 11.99 8.75 20.36
C ALA A 311 12.03 10.29 20.15
N ALA A 312 13.09 10.96 20.61
CA ALA A 312 13.26 12.40 20.40
C ALA A 312 13.47 12.74 18.91
N LEU A 313 14.22 11.91 18.18
CA LEU A 313 14.45 12.08 16.73
C LEU A 313 13.18 11.75 15.93
N GLU A 314 12.36 10.79 16.36
CA GLU A 314 11.06 10.50 15.77
C GLU A 314 10.11 11.72 15.86
N VAL A 315 10.05 12.36 17.05
CA VAL A 315 9.31 13.62 17.24
C VAL A 315 9.91 14.74 16.39
N ALA A 316 11.24 14.83 16.34
CA ALA A 316 11.93 15.86 15.53
C ALA A 316 11.56 15.75 14.05
N ALA A 317 11.57 14.53 13.50
CA ALA A 317 11.18 14.26 12.12
C ALA A 317 9.71 14.60 11.86
N GLY A 318 8.82 14.17 12.76
CA GLY A 318 7.39 14.44 12.66
C GLY A 318 7.07 15.94 12.61
N VAL A 319 7.63 16.72 13.51
CA VAL A 319 7.44 18.19 13.56
C VAL A 319 8.10 18.89 12.36
N LEU A 320 9.27 18.39 11.92
CA LEU A 320 9.98 19.01 10.79
C LEU A 320 9.26 18.80 9.46
N GLY A 321 8.81 17.56 9.15
CA GLY A 321 8.28 17.22 7.84
C GLY A 321 7.24 16.09 7.82
N GLY A 322 6.88 15.51 8.97
CA GLY A 322 5.93 14.37 9.05
C GLY A 322 4.46 14.77 9.23
N LEU A 323 4.20 15.85 9.99
CA LEU A 323 2.86 16.39 10.18
C LEU A 323 2.39 17.19 8.95
N SER A 324 1.09 17.24 8.70
CA SER A 324 0.50 18.11 7.68
C SER A 324 0.71 19.60 7.99
N SER A 325 0.89 19.94 9.28
CA SER A 325 1.27 21.27 9.76
C SER A 325 2.77 21.39 10.01
N SER A 326 3.62 20.54 9.42
CA SER A 326 5.06 20.52 9.65
C SER A 326 5.75 21.81 9.24
N ARG A 327 6.92 22.07 9.81
CA ARG A 327 7.67 23.32 9.55
C ARG A 327 8.09 23.46 8.09
N LEU A 328 8.54 22.36 7.46
CA LEU A 328 8.90 22.35 6.05
C LEU A 328 7.69 22.57 5.15
N ASP A 329 6.55 21.90 5.43
CA ASP A 329 5.34 22.08 4.65
C ASP A 329 4.85 23.53 4.73
N ASN A 330 4.73 24.05 5.94
CA ASN A 330 4.31 25.43 6.17
C ASN A 330 5.20 26.47 5.49
N ALA A 331 6.52 26.25 5.46
CA ALA A 331 7.45 27.19 4.84
C ALA A 331 7.56 26.97 3.34
N LEU A 332 8.05 25.79 2.90
CA LEU A 332 8.42 25.54 1.50
C LEU A 332 7.21 25.27 0.60
N VAL A 333 6.13 24.68 1.13
CA VAL A 333 4.96 24.32 0.34
C VAL A 333 3.88 25.40 0.44
N ARG A 334 3.44 25.78 1.63
CA ARG A 334 2.29 26.68 1.81
C ARG A 334 2.63 28.14 1.64
N ARG A 335 3.67 28.66 2.27
CA ARG A 335 4.00 30.11 2.26
C ARG A 335 4.88 30.50 1.09
N GLU A 336 6.06 29.91 0.95
CA GLU A 336 7.08 30.32 -0.01
C GLU A 336 6.92 29.63 -1.38
N LYS A 337 6.29 28.47 -1.41
CA LYS A 337 5.86 27.78 -2.64
C LYS A 337 7.03 27.39 -3.53
N LEU A 338 8.08 26.99 -2.90
CA LEU A 338 9.33 26.57 -3.50
C LEU A 338 9.33 25.05 -3.80
N ALA A 339 8.62 24.28 -2.99
CA ALA A 339 8.46 22.86 -3.15
C ALA A 339 7.01 22.46 -3.41
N VAL A 340 6.81 21.32 -4.03
CA VAL A 340 5.49 20.71 -4.20
C VAL A 340 5.21 19.65 -3.14
N GLN A 341 6.25 19.13 -2.52
CA GLN A 341 6.16 18.17 -1.43
C GLN A 341 7.42 18.25 -0.57
N VAL A 342 7.24 18.03 0.72
CA VAL A 342 8.32 17.87 1.68
C VAL A 342 8.02 16.68 2.58
N GLY A 343 9.05 16.15 3.22
CA GLY A 343 8.91 15.09 4.22
C GLY A 343 10.13 15.01 5.11
N ALA A 344 9.95 14.49 6.31
CA ALA A 344 11.04 14.04 7.17
C ALA A 344 10.58 12.82 7.96
N ASN A 345 11.47 11.86 8.10
CA ASN A 345 11.23 10.65 8.88
C ASN A 345 12.49 10.19 9.60
N ASN A 346 12.31 9.50 10.71
CA ASN A 346 13.34 8.75 11.40
C ASN A 346 12.99 7.25 11.29
N ALA A 347 13.72 6.52 10.47
CA ALA A 347 13.55 5.08 10.32
C ALA A 347 14.41 4.36 11.38
N ASP A 348 13.76 3.71 12.33
CA ASP A 348 14.42 2.96 13.41
C ASP A 348 14.69 1.52 12.98
N PHE A 349 15.95 1.11 13.08
CA PHE A 349 16.40 -0.28 12.96
C PHE A 349 16.88 -0.78 14.32
N ALA A 350 17.19 -2.06 14.42
CA ALA A 350 17.60 -2.64 15.70
C ALA A 350 18.87 -2.00 16.28
N GLN A 351 19.90 -1.74 15.44
CA GLN A 351 21.21 -1.26 15.91
C GLN A 351 21.49 0.22 15.59
N LEU A 352 20.84 0.76 14.58
CA LEU A 352 20.97 2.17 14.17
C LEU A 352 19.67 2.65 13.54
N GLY A 353 19.60 3.93 13.19
CA GLY A 353 18.48 4.53 12.47
C GLY A 353 18.97 5.41 11.33
N GLN A 354 18.03 5.84 10.51
CA GLN A 354 18.28 6.78 9.42
C GLN A 354 17.29 7.94 9.51
N PHE A 355 17.82 9.13 9.74
CA PHE A 355 17.05 10.37 9.69
C PHE A 355 17.14 10.96 8.30
N THR A 356 16.01 11.12 7.60
CA THR A 356 15.97 11.61 6.22
C THR A 356 15.00 12.77 6.09
N ILE A 357 15.44 13.82 5.37
CA ILE A 357 14.62 14.96 4.94
C ILE A 357 14.55 14.93 3.43
N GLN A 358 13.38 15.19 2.87
CA GLN A 358 13.17 15.28 1.42
C GLN A 358 12.36 16.52 1.04
N ALA A 359 12.66 17.08 -0.13
CA ALA A 359 11.87 18.13 -0.75
C ALA A 359 11.82 17.93 -2.27
N VAL A 360 10.61 17.86 -2.82
CA VAL A 360 10.39 17.85 -4.27
C VAL A 360 10.25 19.29 -4.74
N VAL A 361 11.23 19.75 -5.51
CA VAL A 361 11.28 21.13 -6.01
C VAL A 361 10.13 21.38 -6.98
N ARG A 362 9.46 22.52 -6.82
CA ARG A 362 8.42 22.90 -7.77
C ARG A 362 9.01 23.12 -9.17
N PRO A 363 8.40 22.56 -10.24
CA PRO A 363 8.82 22.82 -11.61
C PRO A 363 8.95 24.34 -11.91
N GLY A 364 10.08 24.72 -12.49
CA GLY A 364 10.39 26.12 -12.80
C GLY A 364 11.02 26.94 -11.66
N VAL A 365 11.19 26.36 -10.47
CA VAL A 365 11.94 26.98 -9.37
C VAL A 365 13.39 26.52 -9.39
N ASP A 366 14.31 27.45 -9.04
CA ASP A 366 15.72 27.12 -8.89
C ASP A 366 15.94 26.17 -7.70
N ALA A 367 16.44 24.98 -7.98
CA ALA A 367 16.69 23.97 -6.95
C ALA A 367 17.72 24.43 -5.90
N ALA A 368 18.70 25.26 -6.28
CA ALA A 368 19.68 25.79 -5.35
C ALA A 368 19.05 26.76 -4.32
N ALA A 369 18.07 27.55 -4.74
CA ALA A 369 17.31 28.40 -3.83
C ALA A 369 16.49 27.59 -2.83
N VAL A 370 15.85 26.49 -3.28
CA VAL A 370 15.09 25.56 -2.40
C VAL A 370 16.04 24.86 -1.44
N GLU A 371 17.16 24.38 -1.92
CA GLU A 371 18.21 23.74 -1.12
C GLU A 371 18.70 24.64 0.01
N LYS A 372 19.05 25.86 -0.34
CA LYS A 372 19.47 26.87 0.66
C LYS A 372 18.39 27.10 1.71
N ARG A 373 17.16 27.26 1.28
CA ARG A 373 16.03 27.54 2.19
C ARG A 373 15.71 26.36 3.11
N LEU A 374 15.79 25.14 2.59
CA LEU A 374 15.65 23.91 3.38
C LEU A 374 16.73 23.86 4.48
N ASP A 375 17.98 24.13 4.14
CA ASP A 375 19.11 24.11 5.06
C ASP A 375 18.95 25.22 6.13
N GLU A 376 18.45 26.42 5.78
CA GLU A 376 18.13 27.50 6.73
C GLU A 376 17.02 27.11 7.72
N ILE A 377 15.94 26.49 7.24
CA ILE A 377 14.83 26.02 8.10
C ILE A 377 15.32 24.94 9.07
N LEU A 378 16.11 23.99 8.59
CA LEU A 378 16.71 22.96 9.43
C LEU A 378 17.62 23.55 10.49
N ALA A 379 18.50 24.47 10.11
CA ALA A 379 19.42 25.15 11.06
C ALA A 379 18.64 25.91 12.13
N ASP A 380 17.58 26.62 11.74
CA ASP A 380 16.70 27.32 12.68
C ASP A 380 16.01 26.36 13.63
N TYR A 381 15.49 25.26 13.11
CA TYR A 381 14.81 24.22 13.90
C TYR A 381 15.77 23.56 14.91
N ILE A 382 17.00 23.22 14.52
CA ILE A 382 18.03 22.71 15.44
C ILE A 382 18.37 23.75 16.53
N ARG A 383 18.39 25.03 16.19
CA ARG A 383 18.68 26.12 17.12
C ARG A 383 17.54 26.33 18.13
N THR A 384 16.30 26.38 17.66
CA THR A 384 15.11 26.75 18.47
C THR A 384 14.46 25.56 19.16
N GLY A 385 14.47 24.40 18.54
CA GLY A 385 13.65 23.20 18.90
C GLY A 385 12.17 23.35 18.52
N PRO A 386 11.36 22.31 18.75
CA PRO A 386 9.91 22.38 18.59
C PRO A 386 9.27 23.19 19.72
N THR A 387 8.02 23.57 19.54
CA THR A 387 7.15 24.05 20.62
C THR A 387 6.48 22.85 21.33
N ALA A 388 5.95 23.08 22.54
CA ALA A 388 5.22 22.06 23.26
C ALA A 388 3.94 21.61 22.51
N ASP A 389 3.29 22.53 21.78
CA ASP A 389 2.10 22.22 20.97
C ASP A 389 2.47 21.32 19.77
N GLU A 390 3.58 21.60 19.06
CA GLU A 390 4.06 20.75 17.96
C GLU A 390 4.38 19.33 18.45
N VAL A 391 5.07 19.18 19.59
CA VAL A 391 5.34 17.88 20.21
C VAL A 391 4.03 17.16 20.55
N ASN A 392 3.10 17.85 21.22
CA ASN A 392 1.82 17.25 21.62
C ASN A 392 0.98 16.82 20.41
N ARG A 393 0.93 17.61 19.35
CA ARG A 393 0.20 17.26 18.11
C ARG A 393 0.77 15.99 17.46
N PHE A 394 2.07 15.89 17.35
CA PHE A 394 2.73 14.70 16.80
C PHE A 394 2.44 13.47 17.64
N VAL A 395 2.61 13.55 18.96
CA VAL A 395 2.37 12.42 19.86
C VAL A 395 0.89 12.01 19.85
N THR A 396 -0.04 12.98 19.83
CA THR A 396 -1.48 12.70 19.74
C THR A 396 -1.83 11.92 18.47
N SER A 397 -1.34 12.37 17.32
CA SER A 397 -1.59 11.71 16.04
C SER A 397 -0.98 10.29 16.01
N THR A 398 0.24 10.13 16.53
CA THR A 398 0.91 8.81 16.60
C THR A 398 0.15 7.84 17.51
N VAL A 399 -0.29 8.28 18.69
CA VAL A 399 -1.05 7.44 19.63
C VAL A 399 -2.42 7.08 19.06
N ALA A 400 -3.12 8.02 18.41
CA ALA A 400 -4.40 7.74 17.77
C ALA A 400 -4.28 6.65 16.69
N ALA A 401 -3.26 6.73 15.83
CA ALA A 401 -2.98 5.70 14.83
C ALA A 401 -2.65 4.33 15.46
N ARG A 402 -2.00 4.31 16.63
CA ARG A 402 -1.74 3.06 17.37
C ARG A 402 -3.01 2.46 17.97
N ILE A 403 -3.95 3.28 18.45
CA ILE A 403 -5.25 2.80 18.95
C ILE A 403 -6.04 2.13 17.82
N ASP A 404 -6.08 2.73 16.65
CA ASP A 404 -6.74 2.16 15.46
C ASP A 404 -6.11 0.82 15.06
N GLY A 405 -4.78 0.75 14.99
CA GLY A 405 -4.04 -0.47 14.67
C GLY A 405 -4.26 -1.65 15.64
N LEU A 406 -4.80 -1.41 16.85
CA LEU A 406 -5.14 -2.49 17.78
C LEU A 406 -6.37 -3.30 17.33
N GLU A 407 -7.05 -2.91 16.28
CA GLU A 407 -8.17 -3.70 15.77
C GLU A 407 -7.69 -4.97 15.04
N SER A 408 -6.56 -4.94 14.35
CA SER A 408 -6.02 -6.11 13.63
C SER A 408 -5.15 -6.99 14.52
N VAL A 409 -5.35 -8.32 14.46
CA VAL A 409 -4.45 -9.28 15.16
C VAL A 409 -3.19 -9.59 14.35
N GLY A 410 -3.27 -9.61 13.02
CA GLY A 410 -2.21 -10.01 12.10
C GLY A 410 -1.88 -8.99 11.02
N GLY A 411 -1.41 -9.47 9.88
CA GLY A 411 -0.98 -8.66 8.75
C GLY A 411 0.34 -7.93 8.99
N PHE A 412 0.58 -6.83 8.24
CA PHE A 412 1.85 -6.08 8.30
C PHE A 412 2.01 -5.19 9.54
N GLY A 413 0.96 -4.90 10.29
CA GLY A 413 0.99 -3.91 11.37
C GLY A 413 0.09 -4.24 12.57
N GLY A 414 -0.44 -5.46 12.65
CA GLY A 414 -1.32 -5.86 13.74
C GLY A 414 -0.59 -6.17 15.05
N LYS A 415 -1.35 -6.61 16.04
CA LYS A 415 -0.85 -6.92 17.40
C LYS A 415 0.30 -7.92 17.41
N ALA A 416 0.25 -8.95 16.55
CA ALA A 416 1.32 -9.94 16.45
C ALA A 416 2.65 -9.31 16.05
N VAL A 417 2.64 -8.34 15.12
CA VAL A 417 3.84 -7.62 14.67
C VAL A 417 4.43 -6.77 15.79
N ALA A 418 3.58 -6.03 16.52
CA ALA A 418 4.05 -5.19 17.64
C ALA A 418 4.74 -6.02 18.74
N LEU A 419 4.19 -7.21 19.05
CA LEU A 419 4.77 -8.13 20.04
C LEU A 419 6.06 -8.79 19.52
N ALA A 420 6.08 -9.20 18.23
CA ALA A 420 7.24 -9.83 17.62
C ALA A 420 8.42 -8.87 17.50
N GLU A 421 8.19 -7.63 17.08
CA GLU A 421 9.21 -6.58 17.00
C GLU A 421 9.86 -6.34 18.36
N GLY A 422 9.05 -6.15 19.41
CA GLY A 422 9.54 -5.97 20.76
C GLY A 422 10.32 -7.19 21.27
N ALA A 423 9.81 -8.40 21.05
CA ALA A 423 10.46 -9.62 21.46
C ALA A 423 11.79 -9.87 20.74
N LEU A 424 11.88 -9.55 19.43
CA LEU A 424 13.07 -9.80 18.63
C LEU A 424 14.16 -8.75 18.87
N TYR A 425 13.81 -7.46 18.85
CA TYR A 425 14.78 -6.37 18.85
C TYR A 425 15.13 -5.86 20.26
N SER A 426 14.26 -6.12 21.24
CA SER A 426 14.39 -5.57 22.61
C SER A 426 14.28 -6.62 23.71
N ASP A 427 14.19 -7.91 23.38
CA ASP A 427 13.91 -9.02 24.31
C ASP A 427 12.66 -8.77 25.22
N ASP A 428 11.75 -7.93 24.76
CA ASP A 428 10.57 -7.49 25.50
C ASP A 428 9.35 -7.34 24.57
N PRO A 429 8.43 -8.29 24.51
CA PRO A 429 7.20 -8.15 23.72
C PRO A 429 6.39 -6.89 24.06
N GLY A 430 6.53 -6.38 25.29
CA GLY A 430 5.88 -5.15 25.76
C GLY A 430 6.58 -3.84 25.38
N PHE A 431 7.65 -3.90 24.58
CA PHE A 431 8.46 -2.73 24.23
C PHE A 431 7.64 -1.61 23.56
N TYR A 432 6.59 -1.94 22.81
CA TYR A 432 5.68 -0.96 22.20
C TYR A 432 5.11 0.04 23.22
N LYS A 433 4.81 -0.40 24.47
CA LYS A 433 4.36 0.49 25.56
C LYS A 433 5.45 1.46 26.00
N LYS A 434 6.70 0.93 26.15
CA LYS A 434 7.87 1.75 26.51
C LYS A 434 8.14 2.81 25.43
N LYS A 435 8.04 2.42 24.15
CA LYS A 435 8.20 3.35 23.02
C LYS A 435 7.14 4.46 23.03
N LEU A 436 5.86 4.12 23.23
CA LEU A 436 4.79 5.12 23.33
C LEU A 436 4.96 6.05 24.55
N GLN A 437 5.38 5.50 25.70
CA GLN A 437 5.67 6.30 26.90
C GLN A 437 6.87 7.22 26.65
N ALA A 438 7.91 6.72 25.99
CA ALA A 438 9.09 7.54 25.61
C ALA A 438 8.68 8.69 24.69
N LEU A 439 7.84 8.45 23.67
CA LEU A 439 7.28 9.49 22.80
C LEU A 439 6.45 10.51 23.60
N ALA A 440 5.54 10.04 24.44
CA ALA A 440 4.66 10.90 25.23
C ALA A 440 5.39 11.72 26.31
N SER A 441 6.62 11.34 26.67
CA SER A 441 7.45 12.06 27.64
C SER A 441 8.40 13.07 26.99
N GLN A 442 8.43 13.16 25.65
CA GLN A 442 9.32 14.12 24.99
C GLN A 442 8.93 15.57 25.26
N THR A 443 9.94 16.41 25.41
CA THR A 443 9.79 17.86 25.62
C THR A 443 10.53 18.61 24.49
N PRO A 444 10.23 19.90 24.30
CA PRO A 444 11.00 20.73 23.36
C PRO A 444 12.51 20.66 23.59
N GLU A 445 12.93 20.59 24.85
CA GLU A 445 14.33 20.55 25.26
C GLU A 445 15.00 19.22 24.89
N SER A 446 14.35 18.07 25.15
CA SER A 446 14.89 16.75 24.82
C SER A 446 15.02 16.58 23.31
N VAL A 447 14.01 16.98 22.54
CA VAL A 447 14.03 16.93 21.08
C VAL A 447 15.14 17.81 20.51
N ARG A 448 15.27 19.05 21.02
CA ARG A 448 16.33 19.95 20.60
C ARG A 448 17.72 19.41 20.94
N ALA A 449 17.90 18.79 22.10
CA ALA A 449 19.17 18.18 22.49
C ALA A 449 19.57 17.05 21.55
N ALA A 450 18.63 16.15 21.20
CA ALA A 450 18.87 15.05 20.24
C ALA A 450 19.24 15.59 18.86
N MET A 451 18.51 16.58 18.33
CA MET A 451 18.83 17.20 17.04
C MET A 451 20.23 17.82 17.02
N ARG A 452 20.61 18.55 18.09
CA ARG A 452 21.97 19.13 18.20
C ARG A 452 23.05 18.07 18.23
N LYS A 453 22.81 16.92 18.83
CA LYS A 453 23.76 15.82 18.92
C LYS A 453 23.95 15.10 17.58
N TRP A 454 22.87 14.91 16.84
CA TRP A 454 22.84 14.00 15.69
C TRP A 454 22.79 14.71 14.33
N LEU A 455 21.99 15.78 14.19
CA LEU A 455 21.76 16.45 12.90
C LEU A 455 22.75 17.60 12.63
N THR A 456 23.69 17.92 13.55
CA THR A 456 24.82 18.81 13.29
C THR A 456 26.05 18.06 12.75
N ARG A 457 26.00 16.75 12.68
CA ARG A 457 27.04 15.94 12.05
C ARG A 457 27.07 16.18 10.53
N PRO A 458 28.19 15.86 9.86
CA PRO A 458 28.26 15.96 8.41
C PRO A 458 27.11 15.18 7.72
N VAL A 459 26.38 15.88 6.85
CA VAL A 459 25.22 15.38 6.14
C VAL A 459 25.60 14.70 4.83
N TYR A 460 24.88 13.67 4.46
CA TYR A 460 24.81 13.20 3.08
C TYR A 460 23.66 13.88 2.35
N ALA A 461 23.99 14.65 1.30
CA ALA A 461 23.04 15.38 0.46
C ALA A 461 23.02 14.76 -0.94
N LEU A 462 21.85 14.25 -1.35
CA LEU A 462 21.63 13.72 -2.71
C LEU A 462 20.58 14.57 -3.41
N ASN A 463 20.95 15.09 -4.59
CA ASN A 463 20.03 15.81 -5.46
C ASN A 463 19.71 14.92 -6.68
N VAL A 464 18.46 14.52 -6.86
CA VAL A 464 18.02 13.76 -8.02
C VAL A 464 17.41 14.72 -9.02
N VAL A 465 18.05 14.88 -10.16
CA VAL A 465 17.67 15.86 -11.18
C VAL A 465 17.15 15.16 -12.45
N LYS A 466 16.30 15.87 -13.18
CA LYS A 466 15.83 15.39 -14.47
C LYS A 466 17.00 15.24 -15.46
N GLY A 467 17.10 14.04 -16.03
CA GLY A 467 18.15 13.74 -17.01
C GLY A 467 18.05 12.31 -17.52
N ALA A 468 18.99 11.94 -18.36
CA ALA A 468 19.13 10.55 -18.80
C ALA A 468 19.60 9.69 -17.62
N ARG A 469 18.85 8.63 -17.34
CA ARG A 469 19.27 7.62 -16.36
C ARG A 469 20.52 6.90 -16.86
N GLU A 470 21.43 6.54 -15.96
CA GLU A 470 22.52 5.63 -16.29
C GLU A 470 21.97 4.33 -16.87
N ALA A 471 22.69 3.74 -17.85
CA ALA A 471 22.25 2.50 -18.47
C ALA A 471 22.06 1.41 -17.40
N TYR A 472 20.91 0.72 -17.47
CA TYR A 472 20.62 -0.35 -16.54
C TYR A 472 21.66 -1.47 -16.69
N GLN A 473 22.30 -1.81 -15.56
CA GLN A 473 23.30 -2.88 -15.52
C GLN A 473 22.57 -4.21 -15.27
N GLU A 474 22.22 -4.90 -16.36
CA GLU A 474 21.85 -6.30 -16.27
C GLU A 474 23.03 -7.15 -15.81
N ALA A 475 22.75 -8.21 -15.07
CA ALA A 475 23.74 -9.24 -14.86
C ALA A 475 24.17 -9.81 -16.22
N ALA A 476 25.45 -9.91 -16.42
CA ALA A 476 25.96 -10.71 -17.54
C ALA A 476 25.45 -12.14 -17.29
N ARG A 477 24.46 -12.57 -18.08
CA ARG A 477 23.99 -13.95 -18.05
C ARG A 477 25.20 -14.81 -18.35
N ALA A 478 25.78 -15.42 -17.32
CA ALA A 478 26.74 -16.50 -17.55
C ALA A 478 26.01 -17.50 -18.45
N PRO A 479 26.62 -17.94 -19.55
CA PRO A 479 26.04 -19.02 -20.33
C PRO A 479 25.72 -20.10 -19.32
N ALA A 480 24.47 -20.56 -19.27
CA ALA A 480 24.11 -21.71 -18.47
C ALA A 480 25.05 -22.83 -18.93
N ASP A 481 26.10 -23.09 -18.18
CA ASP A 481 26.83 -24.32 -18.36
C ASP A 481 25.77 -25.41 -18.30
N PRO A 482 25.70 -26.29 -19.31
CA PRO A 482 24.88 -27.46 -19.25
C PRO A 482 25.53 -28.43 -18.26
N VAL A 483 25.60 -28.02 -17.00
CA VAL A 483 25.82 -28.98 -15.93
C VAL A 483 24.62 -29.90 -16.04
N LYS A 484 24.85 -31.13 -16.51
CA LYS A 484 23.95 -32.25 -16.25
C LYS A 484 23.83 -32.38 -14.74
N ALA A 485 23.02 -31.51 -14.13
CA ALA A 485 22.59 -31.72 -12.78
C ALA A 485 21.92 -33.09 -12.78
N ALA A 486 22.40 -34.00 -11.96
CA ALA A 486 21.65 -35.20 -11.60
C ALA A 486 20.25 -34.71 -11.20
N PRO A 487 19.17 -35.44 -11.54
CA PRO A 487 17.82 -35.01 -11.16
C PRO A 487 17.81 -34.80 -9.66
N ASP A 488 17.71 -33.52 -9.27
CA ASP A 488 17.68 -33.09 -7.88
C ASP A 488 16.26 -33.40 -7.39
N THR A 489 16.06 -34.65 -6.93
CA THR A 489 14.75 -35.12 -6.49
C THR A 489 14.52 -34.58 -5.07
N PRO A 490 13.43 -33.81 -4.86
CA PRO A 490 13.11 -33.33 -3.53
C PRO A 490 12.99 -34.47 -2.52
N VAL A 491 13.56 -34.29 -1.34
CA VAL A 491 13.36 -35.24 -0.24
C VAL A 491 11.92 -35.19 0.22
N GLN A 492 11.28 -36.36 0.28
CA GLN A 492 9.96 -36.48 0.87
C GLN A 492 10.10 -36.81 2.36
N GLY A 493 9.53 -35.95 3.20
CA GLY A 493 9.57 -36.11 4.64
C GLY A 493 8.62 -37.18 5.16
N THR A 494 8.73 -37.50 6.44
CA THR A 494 7.98 -38.60 7.09
C THR A 494 7.02 -38.12 8.18
N ARG A 495 6.73 -36.81 8.29
CA ARG A 495 5.84 -36.25 9.32
C ARG A 495 4.36 -36.60 9.13
N GLY A 496 4.01 -37.18 8.00
CA GLY A 496 2.65 -37.54 7.64
C GLY A 496 1.91 -36.41 6.89
N PRO A 497 0.62 -36.61 6.63
CA PRO A 497 -0.19 -35.66 5.88
C PRO A 497 -0.44 -34.38 6.69
N LEU A 498 -0.81 -33.31 5.97
CA LEU A 498 -1.24 -32.04 6.60
C LEU A 498 -2.38 -32.29 7.60
N PRO A 499 -2.33 -31.68 8.79
CA PRO A 499 -3.42 -31.80 9.78
C PRO A 499 -4.78 -31.42 9.16
N PRO A 500 -5.85 -32.14 9.49
CA PRO A 500 -7.17 -31.78 9.02
C PRO A 500 -7.62 -30.43 9.58
N VAL A 501 -8.44 -29.71 8.83
CA VAL A 501 -9.08 -28.48 9.32
C VAL A 501 -10.46 -28.84 9.85
N GLY A 502 -10.75 -28.45 11.07
CA GLY A 502 -12.06 -28.59 11.68
C GLY A 502 -13.12 -27.74 11.01
N GLU A 503 -14.31 -27.73 11.57
CA GLU A 503 -15.38 -26.85 11.10
C GLU A 503 -14.99 -25.38 11.40
N VAL A 504 -14.97 -24.56 10.35
CA VAL A 504 -14.67 -23.13 10.47
C VAL A 504 -15.95 -22.38 10.84
N ALA A 505 -15.86 -21.53 11.84
CA ALA A 505 -16.99 -20.69 12.28
C ALA A 505 -17.50 -19.84 11.10
N GLY A 506 -18.82 -19.74 11.00
CA GLY A 506 -19.45 -18.89 9.99
C GLY A 506 -19.18 -17.41 10.27
N LEU A 507 -19.31 -16.59 9.23
CA LEU A 507 -19.21 -15.14 9.38
C LEU A 507 -20.36 -14.62 10.26
N ASP A 508 -20.00 -13.95 11.36
CA ASP A 508 -20.92 -13.12 12.14
C ASP A 508 -20.74 -11.65 11.68
N PHE A 509 -21.45 -11.31 10.60
CA PHE A 509 -21.41 -9.94 10.09
C PHE A 509 -22.28 -9.04 10.98
N PRO A 510 -21.76 -7.88 11.44
CA PRO A 510 -22.50 -7.03 12.36
C PRO A 510 -23.83 -6.56 11.77
N ALA A 511 -24.85 -6.46 12.64
CA ALA A 511 -26.17 -6.01 12.23
C ALA A 511 -26.11 -4.56 11.71
N VAL A 512 -26.50 -4.38 10.46
CA VAL A 512 -26.61 -3.05 9.83
C VAL A 512 -27.91 -2.40 10.26
N GLN A 513 -27.82 -1.21 10.84
CA GLN A 513 -28.96 -0.41 11.28
C GLN A 513 -29.07 0.85 10.42
N ARG A 514 -30.29 1.30 10.15
CA ARG A 514 -30.54 2.50 9.33
C ARG A 514 -31.41 3.50 10.08
N THR A 515 -31.07 4.76 9.97
CA THR A 515 -31.91 5.86 10.46
C THR A 515 -31.78 7.07 9.52
N ARG A 516 -32.50 8.15 9.81
CA ARG A 516 -32.44 9.39 9.02
C ARG A 516 -32.27 10.60 9.93
N LEU A 517 -31.45 11.53 9.46
CA LEU A 517 -31.34 12.85 10.07
C LEU A 517 -32.58 13.70 9.71
N ARG A 518 -32.79 14.81 10.43
CA ARG A 518 -33.94 15.74 10.20
C ARG A 518 -34.03 16.29 8.77
N ASN A 519 -32.91 16.36 8.05
CA ASN A 519 -32.87 16.75 6.65
C ASN A 519 -33.19 15.62 5.67
N GLY A 520 -33.42 14.40 6.15
CA GLY A 520 -33.72 13.22 5.34
C GLY A 520 -32.50 12.40 4.94
N MET A 521 -31.27 12.88 5.21
CA MET A 521 -30.04 12.15 4.89
C MET A 521 -30.00 10.83 5.69
N GLU A 522 -29.69 9.74 4.98
CA GLU A 522 -29.67 8.40 5.54
C GLU A 522 -28.37 8.14 6.28
N VAL A 523 -28.46 7.50 7.44
CA VAL A 523 -27.33 7.01 8.23
C VAL A 523 -27.39 5.48 8.22
N VAL A 524 -26.32 4.85 7.77
CA VAL A 524 -26.12 3.40 7.74
C VAL A 524 -25.05 3.07 8.78
N TYR A 525 -25.36 2.26 9.76
CA TYR A 525 -24.54 2.08 10.94
C TYR A 525 -24.33 0.61 11.29
N ALA A 526 -23.11 0.29 11.75
CA ALA A 526 -22.78 -0.97 12.40
C ALA A 526 -21.99 -0.69 13.69
N GLN A 527 -22.37 -1.34 14.81
CA GLN A 527 -21.63 -1.20 16.06
C GLN A 527 -20.40 -2.10 16.06
N ARG A 528 -19.25 -1.50 16.44
CA ARG A 528 -17.96 -2.18 16.57
C ARG A 528 -17.29 -1.72 17.86
N THR A 529 -17.10 -2.64 18.80
CA THR A 529 -16.60 -2.32 20.16
C THR A 529 -15.19 -2.84 20.43
N ALA A 530 -14.51 -3.37 19.42
CA ALA A 530 -13.16 -3.95 19.56
C ALA A 530 -12.11 -2.90 19.97
N VAL A 531 -12.24 -1.69 19.45
CA VAL A 531 -11.40 -0.54 19.77
C VAL A 531 -12.27 0.71 19.97
N PRO A 532 -11.86 1.68 20.80
CA PRO A 532 -12.63 2.90 21.05
C PRO A 532 -12.41 3.93 19.91
N VAL A 533 -12.76 3.57 18.68
CA VAL A 533 -12.63 4.38 17.47
C VAL A 533 -13.98 4.54 16.80
N THR A 534 -14.23 5.71 16.24
CA THR A 534 -15.37 5.97 15.35
C THR A 534 -14.85 6.30 13.96
N GLN A 535 -15.33 5.55 12.97
CA GLN A 535 -15.13 5.83 11.56
C GLN A 535 -16.44 6.25 10.91
N ALA A 536 -16.43 7.35 10.15
CA ALA A 536 -17.61 7.83 9.44
C ALA A 536 -17.25 8.23 8.02
N VAL A 537 -18.08 7.87 7.06
CA VAL A 537 -17.90 8.24 5.65
C VAL A 537 -19.17 8.90 5.12
N LEU A 538 -19.04 10.15 4.73
CA LEU A 538 -20.05 10.88 3.99
C LEU A 538 -19.82 10.59 2.50
N SER A 539 -20.69 9.77 1.91
CA SER A 539 -20.59 9.27 0.53
C SER A 539 -21.60 9.97 -0.37
N PHE A 540 -21.12 10.65 -1.41
CA PHE A 540 -21.91 11.40 -2.38
C PHE A 540 -22.04 10.64 -3.70
N ASP A 541 -23.23 10.69 -4.32
CA ASP A 541 -23.46 10.17 -5.67
C ASP A 541 -22.84 11.11 -6.73
N ALA A 542 -21.51 11.12 -6.79
CA ALA A 542 -20.71 11.91 -7.72
C ALA A 542 -19.67 11.02 -8.43
N GLY A 543 -18.43 10.96 -7.94
CA GLY A 543 -17.34 10.21 -8.56
C GLY A 543 -16.71 10.94 -9.75
N VAL A 544 -15.67 10.35 -10.34
CA VAL A 544 -15.03 10.86 -11.57
C VAL A 544 -16.04 10.97 -12.71
N ALA A 545 -17.09 10.13 -12.70
CA ALA A 545 -18.18 10.20 -13.65
C ALA A 545 -18.96 11.55 -13.65
N ALA A 546 -18.87 12.31 -12.56
CA ALA A 546 -19.47 13.63 -12.44
C ALA A 546 -18.69 14.76 -13.15
N ASP A 547 -17.41 14.55 -13.47
CA ASP A 547 -16.63 15.52 -14.22
C ASP A 547 -17.21 15.70 -15.64
N VAL A 548 -17.40 16.93 -16.04
CA VAL A 548 -17.91 17.22 -17.40
C VAL A 548 -16.80 17.15 -18.45
N PRO A 549 -17.10 16.80 -19.70
CA PRO A 549 -16.13 16.88 -20.79
C PRO A 549 -15.46 18.26 -20.86
N GLY A 550 -14.13 18.28 -21.05
CA GLY A 550 -13.32 19.49 -21.07
C GLY A 550 -12.91 20.05 -19.70
N LYS A 551 -13.44 19.49 -18.59
CA LYS A 551 -13.07 19.87 -17.21
C LYS A 551 -12.67 18.68 -16.36
N LEU A 552 -11.96 17.71 -16.97
CA LEU A 552 -11.52 16.49 -16.28
C LEU A 552 -10.48 16.82 -15.20
N GLY A 553 -10.76 16.39 -13.98
CA GLY A 553 -9.98 16.71 -12.79
C GLY A 553 -10.66 17.70 -11.83
N THR A 554 -11.84 18.21 -12.20
CA THR A 554 -12.63 19.12 -11.34
C THR A 554 -12.89 18.49 -9.97
N GLN A 555 -13.35 17.23 -9.93
CA GLN A 555 -13.57 16.51 -8.68
C GLN A 555 -12.30 16.47 -7.83
N GLY A 556 -11.19 15.99 -8.40
CA GLY A 556 -9.93 15.84 -7.67
C GLY A 556 -9.42 17.15 -7.09
N VAL A 557 -9.44 18.25 -7.90
CA VAL A 557 -9.06 19.59 -7.42
C VAL A 557 -10.02 20.08 -6.34
N THR A 558 -11.34 19.86 -6.50
CA THR A 558 -12.34 20.29 -5.49
C THR A 558 -12.06 19.62 -4.15
N LEU A 559 -11.86 18.30 -4.14
CA LEU A 559 -11.62 17.54 -2.92
C LEU A 559 -10.31 17.96 -2.23
N ALA A 560 -9.26 18.13 -3.00
CA ALA A 560 -7.97 18.55 -2.46
C ALA A 560 -8.03 19.97 -1.87
N VAL A 561 -8.77 20.91 -2.51
CA VAL A 561 -8.94 22.27 -1.96
C VAL A 561 -9.87 22.31 -0.75
N MET A 562 -10.84 21.40 -0.64
CA MET A 562 -11.72 21.33 0.54
C MET A 562 -10.93 21.02 1.81
N ASP A 563 -9.83 20.27 1.71
CA ASP A 563 -8.94 19.94 2.82
C ASP A 563 -7.97 21.07 3.19
N GLU A 564 -7.95 22.15 2.44
CA GLU A 564 -7.05 23.29 2.62
C GLU A 564 -7.71 24.51 3.28
N GLY A 565 -8.75 24.28 4.05
CA GLY A 565 -9.36 25.26 4.93
C GLY A 565 -10.83 25.47 4.70
N THR A 566 -11.46 25.94 5.76
CA THR A 566 -12.87 26.29 5.81
C THR A 566 -13.06 27.81 5.85
N THR A 567 -14.30 28.24 5.85
CA THR A 567 -14.59 29.68 6.05
C THR A 567 -14.12 30.21 7.40
N SER A 568 -13.85 29.30 8.37
CA SER A 568 -13.47 29.63 9.74
C SER A 568 -11.99 29.36 10.06
N LEU A 569 -11.33 28.46 9.33
CA LEU A 569 -9.94 28.04 9.54
C LEU A 569 -9.16 28.17 8.25
N ASP A 570 -7.93 28.63 8.32
CA ASP A 570 -6.99 28.52 7.21
C ASP A 570 -6.42 27.07 7.13
N SER A 571 -5.57 26.81 6.13
CA SER A 571 -5.06 25.46 5.88
C SER A 571 -4.15 24.94 7.00
N ILE A 572 -3.38 25.82 7.64
CA ILE A 572 -2.51 25.47 8.75
C ILE A 572 -3.34 25.18 10.00
N GLN A 573 -4.29 26.09 10.31
CA GLN A 573 -5.20 25.93 11.45
C GLN A 573 -6.05 24.67 11.36
N LEU A 574 -6.50 24.30 10.15
CA LEU A 574 -7.24 23.07 9.93
C LEU A 574 -6.37 21.83 10.18
N ALA A 575 -5.14 21.81 9.65
CA ALA A 575 -4.21 20.72 9.89
C ALA A 575 -3.89 20.55 11.38
N GLU A 576 -3.56 21.65 12.06
CA GLU A 576 -3.30 21.64 13.52
C GLU A 576 -4.51 21.17 14.33
N ALA A 577 -5.75 21.54 13.94
CA ALA A 577 -6.97 21.11 14.61
C ALA A 577 -7.18 19.60 14.49
N LYS A 578 -6.97 19.02 13.30
CA LYS A 578 -7.00 17.57 13.08
C LYS A 578 -5.98 16.86 13.97
N GLU A 579 -4.73 17.32 13.96
CA GLU A 579 -3.61 16.73 14.70
C GLU A 579 -3.84 16.77 16.21
N ARG A 580 -4.36 17.88 16.77
CA ARG A 580 -4.68 17.98 18.20
C ARG A 580 -5.75 16.99 18.66
N LEU A 581 -6.65 16.59 17.76
CA LEU A 581 -7.71 15.61 18.03
C LEU A 581 -7.25 14.16 17.76
N GLY A 582 -6.12 13.96 17.12
CA GLY A 582 -5.76 12.66 16.56
C GLY A 582 -6.81 12.21 15.53
N ALA A 583 -7.44 13.16 14.84
CA ALA A 583 -8.47 12.89 13.85
C ALA A 583 -7.88 12.85 12.45
N ASN A 584 -8.19 11.79 11.72
CA ASN A 584 -7.92 11.68 10.29
C ASN A 584 -9.19 12.08 9.51
N ILE A 585 -9.19 13.27 8.90
CA ILE A 585 -10.25 13.69 7.99
C ILE A 585 -9.65 13.71 6.60
N GLY A 586 -10.20 12.86 5.71
CA GLY A 586 -9.69 12.68 4.36
C GLY A 586 -10.78 12.76 3.30
N THR A 587 -10.36 12.84 2.05
CA THR A 587 -11.24 12.84 0.88
C THR A 587 -10.90 11.67 -0.04
N GLY A 588 -11.90 11.11 -0.72
CA GLY A 588 -11.72 9.99 -1.62
C GLY A 588 -12.61 10.09 -2.85
N ALA A 589 -12.17 9.48 -3.93
CA ALA A 589 -12.90 9.41 -5.18
C ALA A 589 -12.83 8.01 -5.79
N SER A 590 -13.94 7.51 -6.29
CA SER A 590 -14.02 6.37 -7.19
C SER A 590 -14.65 6.80 -8.52
N ASN A 591 -14.90 5.86 -9.40
CA ASN A 591 -15.66 6.15 -10.61
C ASN A 591 -17.05 6.71 -10.31
N ASP A 592 -17.70 6.22 -9.25
CA ASP A 592 -19.13 6.45 -8.99
C ASP A 592 -19.41 7.29 -7.76
N ARG A 593 -18.48 7.34 -6.80
CA ARG A 593 -18.68 8.00 -5.50
C ARG A 593 -17.56 8.99 -5.20
N THR A 594 -17.94 10.05 -4.51
CA THR A 594 -17.03 10.99 -3.84
C THR A 594 -17.24 10.83 -2.35
N THR A 595 -16.18 10.73 -1.58
CA THR A 595 -16.26 10.50 -0.13
C THR A 595 -15.51 11.55 0.67
N LEU A 596 -16.06 11.88 1.83
CA LEU A 596 -15.36 12.53 2.93
C LEU A 596 -15.34 11.56 4.10
N SER A 597 -14.18 11.26 4.65
CA SER A 597 -14.01 10.30 5.74
C SER A 597 -13.53 11.00 7.01
N LEU A 598 -13.95 10.46 8.13
CA LEU A 598 -13.47 10.80 9.46
C LEU A 598 -13.12 9.50 10.18
N GLU A 599 -11.93 9.46 10.77
CA GLU A 599 -11.52 8.45 11.72
C GLU A 599 -10.95 9.15 12.94
N VAL A 600 -11.41 8.74 14.15
CA VAL A 600 -11.02 9.42 15.37
C VAL A 600 -11.21 8.52 16.59
N PRO A 601 -10.32 8.59 17.60
CA PRO A 601 -10.60 8.02 18.92
C PRO A 601 -11.92 8.55 19.48
N SER A 602 -12.82 7.65 19.89
CA SER A 602 -14.20 8.02 20.25
C SER A 602 -14.32 9.02 21.41
N GLY A 603 -13.26 9.19 22.20
CA GLY A 603 -13.16 10.27 23.19
C GLY A 603 -13.17 11.67 22.57
N ASN A 604 -12.66 11.81 21.34
CA ASN A 604 -12.59 13.07 20.60
C ASN A 604 -13.68 13.22 19.52
N LEU A 605 -14.68 12.32 19.51
CA LEU A 605 -15.72 12.29 18.45
C LEU A 605 -16.47 13.63 18.31
N ALA A 606 -16.88 14.24 19.41
CA ALA A 606 -17.69 15.46 19.33
C ALA A 606 -16.96 16.63 18.65
N PRO A 607 -15.74 17.04 19.07
CA PRO A 607 -15.01 18.10 18.38
C PRO A 607 -14.56 17.70 16.96
N ALA A 608 -14.27 16.41 16.71
CA ALA A 608 -13.92 15.95 15.39
C ALA A 608 -15.09 16.01 14.39
N LEU A 609 -16.31 15.70 14.84
CA LEU A 609 -17.52 15.87 14.03
C LEU A 609 -17.84 17.36 13.75
N ASP A 610 -17.49 18.29 14.65
CA ASP A 610 -17.62 19.73 14.38
C ASP A 610 -16.70 20.14 13.23
N LEU A 611 -15.44 19.67 13.26
CA LEU A 611 -14.45 19.93 12.23
C LEU A 611 -14.84 19.25 10.88
N PHE A 612 -15.27 18.00 10.94
CA PHE A 612 -15.74 17.25 9.77
C PHE A 612 -16.92 17.92 9.08
N ALA A 613 -17.87 18.41 9.84
CA ALA A 613 -19.00 19.15 9.30
C ALA A 613 -18.60 20.50 8.71
N ASP A 614 -17.62 21.18 9.29
CA ASP A 614 -17.12 22.45 8.76
C ASP A 614 -16.42 22.24 7.41
N VAL A 615 -15.59 21.21 7.30
CA VAL A 615 -14.95 20.82 6.02
C VAL A 615 -16.00 20.45 4.96
N ALA A 616 -17.02 19.68 5.32
CA ALA A 616 -18.04 19.24 4.37
C ALA A 616 -18.96 20.38 3.86
N ARG A 617 -19.33 21.29 4.76
CA ARG A 617 -20.37 22.30 4.52
C ARG A 617 -19.83 23.67 4.12
N ASN A 618 -18.66 24.04 4.64
CA ASN A 618 -18.12 25.39 4.58
C ASN A 618 -16.70 25.48 4.02
N PRO A 619 -16.32 24.71 2.96
CA PRO A 619 -14.99 24.83 2.39
C PRO A 619 -14.77 26.25 1.82
N ALA A 620 -13.60 26.82 2.06
CA ALA A 620 -13.35 28.23 1.71
C ALA A 620 -13.05 28.45 0.23
N PHE A 621 -12.45 27.47 -0.43
CA PHE A 621 -11.93 27.60 -1.81
C PHE A 621 -11.15 28.90 -2.02
N ARG A 622 -10.21 29.21 -1.11
CA ARG A 622 -9.40 30.43 -1.27
C ARG A 622 -8.59 30.36 -2.55
N GLU A 623 -8.56 31.46 -3.32
CA GLU A 623 -7.93 31.47 -4.65
C GLU A 623 -6.46 31.04 -4.61
N GLU A 624 -5.73 31.45 -3.58
CA GLU A 624 -4.35 31.07 -3.35
C GLU A 624 -4.18 29.57 -3.16
N GLU A 625 -5.13 28.89 -2.49
CA GLU A 625 -5.13 27.45 -2.30
C GLU A 625 -5.55 26.74 -3.59
N VAL A 626 -6.53 27.26 -4.32
CA VAL A 626 -6.93 26.73 -5.63
C VAL A 626 -5.73 26.70 -6.59
N GLN A 627 -4.99 27.80 -6.71
CA GLN A 627 -3.80 27.85 -7.57
C GLN A 627 -2.70 26.91 -7.05
N ARG A 628 -2.56 26.88 -5.76
CA ARG A 628 -1.64 25.99 -5.09
C ARG A 628 -1.92 24.53 -5.44
N ILE A 629 -3.14 24.03 -5.26
CA ILE A 629 -3.60 22.67 -5.54
C ILE A 629 -3.47 22.30 -7.01
N LYS A 630 -3.92 23.18 -7.92
CA LYS A 630 -3.79 22.95 -9.35
C LYS A 630 -2.36 22.65 -9.78
N ASN A 631 -1.42 23.45 -9.32
CA ASN A 631 -0.01 23.26 -9.71
C ASN A 631 0.56 21.96 -9.19
N GLN A 632 0.15 21.46 -8.00
CA GLN A 632 0.61 20.17 -7.49
C GLN A 632 -0.04 19.01 -8.22
N MET A 633 -1.33 19.11 -8.53
CA MET A 633 -1.95 18.09 -9.37
C MET A 633 -1.28 18.04 -10.74
N LEU A 634 -0.90 19.19 -11.30
CA LEU A 634 -0.14 19.23 -12.56
C LEU A 634 1.22 18.56 -12.41
N ALA A 635 1.95 18.82 -11.30
CA ALA A 635 3.21 18.15 -11.04
C ALA A 635 3.02 16.64 -10.80
N GLY A 636 1.95 16.23 -10.09
CA GLY A 636 1.57 14.83 -9.92
C GLY A 636 1.27 14.14 -11.25
N ILE A 637 0.51 14.78 -12.12
CA ILE A 637 0.25 14.29 -13.47
C ILE A 637 1.56 14.13 -14.26
N GLN A 638 2.46 15.10 -14.17
CA GLN A 638 3.77 14.98 -14.83
C GLN A 638 4.57 13.80 -14.28
N GLN A 639 4.55 13.58 -12.97
CA GLN A 639 5.20 12.42 -12.36
C GLN A 639 4.53 11.10 -12.78
N GLU A 640 3.22 11.02 -12.79
CA GLU A 640 2.45 9.87 -13.29
C GLU A 640 2.89 9.48 -14.70
N LEU A 641 3.10 10.47 -15.57
CA LEU A 641 3.51 10.29 -16.97
C LEU A 641 4.97 9.85 -17.14
N THR A 642 5.78 9.83 -16.09
CA THR A 642 7.11 9.20 -16.09
C THR A 642 7.06 7.73 -15.68
N SER A 643 5.94 7.25 -15.10
CA SER A 643 5.73 5.87 -14.69
C SER A 643 5.13 5.03 -15.82
N PRO A 644 5.63 3.81 -16.07
CA PRO A 644 5.03 2.91 -17.06
C PRO A 644 3.55 2.58 -16.75
N GLN A 645 3.23 2.35 -15.48
CA GLN A 645 1.86 2.07 -15.02
C GLN A 645 0.94 3.28 -15.21
N GLY A 646 1.43 4.49 -14.91
CA GLY A 646 0.68 5.73 -15.10
C GLY A 646 0.33 5.98 -16.57
N LEU A 647 1.29 5.76 -17.47
CA LEU A 647 1.06 5.83 -18.92
C LEU A 647 -0.01 4.81 -19.36
N ALA A 648 0.13 3.54 -18.97
CA ALA A 648 -0.82 2.49 -19.33
C ALA A 648 -2.22 2.77 -18.76
N GLY A 649 -2.30 3.24 -17.51
CA GLY A 649 -3.54 3.59 -16.82
C GLY A 649 -4.33 4.71 -17.48
N ARG A 650 -3.67 5.60 -18.24
CA ARG A 650 -4.35 6.65 -19.01
C ARG A 650 -4.85 6.16 -20.37
N VAL A 651 -4.18 5.18 -20.98
CA VAL A 651 -4.50 4.69 -22.31
C VAL A 651 -5.64 3.66 -22.30
N ILE A 652 -5.70 2.79 -21.28
CA ILE A 652 -6.64 1.66 -21.28
C ILE A 652 -8.12 2.07 -21.10
N PRO A 653 -8.52 3.04 -20.23
CA PRO A 653 -9.93 3.31 -20.00
C PRO A 653 -10.73 3.75 -21.25
N PRO A 654 -10.26 4.68 -22.09
CA PRO A 654 -10.99 5.04 -23.31
C PRO A 654 -11.08 3.91 -24.34
N LEU A 655 -10.12 2.97 -24.35
CA LEU A 655 -10.15 1.80 -25.23
C LEU A 655 -11.23 0.80 -24.80
N VAL A 656 -11.38 0.60 -23.50
CA VAL A 656 -12.29 -0.40 -22.91
C VAL A 656 -13.72 0.14 -22.80
N HIS A 657 -13.89 1.39 -22.39
CA HIS A 657 -15.21 2.00 -22.16
C HIS A 657 -15.72 2.80 -23.35
N GLY A 658 -14.83 3.11 -24.32
CA GLY A 658 -15.09 4.06 -25.38
C GLY A 658 -14.91 5.52 -24.91
N PRO A 659 -14.38 6.42 -25.76
CA PRO A 659 -13.91 7.75 -25.36
C PRO A 659 -15.04 8.68 -24.84
N GLN A 660 -16.30 8.38 -25.15
CA GLN A 660 -17.45 9.15 -24.69
C GLN A 660 -18.01 8.66 -23.34
N SER A 661 -17.56 7.54 -22.84
CA SER A 661 -18.01 7.03 -21.55
C SER A 661 -17.48 7.89 -20.39
N PRO A 662 -18.28 8.13 -19.34
CA PRO A 662 -17.77 8.74 -18.12
C PRO A 662 -16.61 7.94 -17.49
N TYR A 663 -16.58 6.62 -17.72
CA TYR A 663 -15.50 5.74 -17.23
C TYR A 663 -14.25 5.70 -18.13
N ALA A 664 -14.27 6.39 -19.27
CA ALA A 664 -13.10 6.57 -20.13
C ALA A 664 -12.07 7.54 -19.54
N LYS A 665 -12.42 8.22 -18.46
CA LYS A 665 -11.58 9.22 -17.81
C LYS A 665 -10.50 8.53 -16.96
N ALA A 666 -9.30 9.08 -16.97
CA ALA A 666 -8.24 8.64 -16.08
C ALA A 666 -8.64 8.96 -14.64
N GLN A 667 -8.48 7.99 -13.74
CA GLN A 667 -8.65 8.23 -12.31
C GLN A 667 -7.49 9.10 -11.80
N GLY A 668 -7.74 9.94 -10.78
CA GLY A 668 -6.72 10.74 -10.13
C GLY A 668 -6.54 12.13 -10.74
N GLY A 669 -5.38 12.38 -11.35
CA GLY A 669 -4.95 13.74 -11.70
C GLY A 669 -5.76 14.49 -12.78
N GLY A 670 -6.66 13.84 -13.52
CA GLY A 670 -7.42 14.48 -14.58
C GLY A 670 -6.59 14.79 -15.85
N ASP A 671 -7.14 15.68 -16.69
CA ASP A 671 -6.44 16.16 -17.88
C ASP A 671 -5.60 17.41 -17.54
N PRO A 672 -4.30 17.46 -17.88
CA PRO A 672 -3.44 18.57 -17.48
C PRO A 672 -3.88 19.93 -18.02
N LYS A 673 -4.44 20.01 -19.24
CA LYS A 673 -4.92 21.26 -19.82
C LYS A 673 -6.22 21.69 -19.13
N ALA A 674 -7.11 20.74 -18.86
CA ALA A 674 -8.35 21.00 -18.13
C ALA A 674 -8.03 21.47 -16.70
N VAL A 675 -7.19 20.77 -15.97
CA VAL A 675 -6.76 21.14 -14.61
C VAL A 675 -6.14 22.55 -14.58
N ALA A 676 -5.26 22.87 -15.54
CA ALA A 676 -4.66 24.20 -15.64
C ALA A 676 -5.71 25.30 -15.87
N ALA A 677 -6.79 25.01 -16.60
CA ALA A 677 -7.85 25.95 -16.91
C ALA A 677 -8.94 26.08 -15.83
N LEU A 678 -9.01 25.15 -14.85
CA LEU A 678 -10.01 25.21 -13.77
C LEU A 678 -9.93 26.51 -12.99
N THR A 679 -11.08 27.05 -12.65
CA THR A 679 -11.25 28.25 -11.83
C THR A 679 -11.89 27.90 -10.48
N ARG A 680 -11.77 28.79 -9.50
CA ARG A 680 -12.50 28.69 -8.23
C ARG A 680 -14.01 28.49 -8.45
N ALA A 681 -14.59 29.20 -9.42
CA ALA A 681 -16.03 29.09 -9.75
C ALA A 681 -16.41 27.67 -10.17
N ASP A 682 -15.53 26.95 -10.90
CA ASP A 682 -15.79 25.57 -11.30
C ASP A 682 -15.84 24.63 -10.10
N LEU A 683 -14.94 24.81 -9.12
CA LEU A 683 -14.89 24.01 -7.90
C LEU A 683 -16.12 24.24 -7.02
N VAL A 684 -16.51 25.50 -6.83
CA VAL A 684 -17.72 25.88 -6.09
C VAL A 684 -18.97 25.31 -6.77
N ALA A 685 -19.04 25.40 -8.10
CA ALA A 685 -20.16 24.83 -8.85
C ALA A 685 -20.24 23.31 -8.72
N PHE A 686 -19.09 22.62 -8.75
CA PHE A 686 -19.03 21.17 -8.52
C PHE A 686 -19.51 20.82 -7.11
N GLN A 687 -18.98 21.49 -6.08
CA GLN A 687 -19.37 21.28 -4.68
C GLN A 687 -20.90 21.49 -4.51
N GLN A 688 -21.47 22.56 -5.03
CA GLN A 688 -22.90 22.86 -4.91
C GLN A 688 -23.79 21.86 -5.66
N ALA A 689 -23.34 21.36 -6.82
CA ALA A 689 -24.10 20.40 -7.63
C ALA A 689 -24.06 18.97 -7.05
N TRP A 690 -22.95 18.58 -6.45
CA TRP A 690 -22.70 17.18 -6.12
C TRP A 690 -22.50 16.88 -4.63
N LEU A 691 -21.81 17.76 -3.86
CA LEU A 691 -21.50 17.51 -2.45
C LEU A 691 -22.60 18.14 -1.57
N ARG A 692 -23.76 17.55 -1.62
CA ARG A 692 -25.00 18.06 -1.02
C ARG A 692 -25.79 16.95 -0.33
N PRO A 693 -26.61 17.28 0.70
CA PRO A 693 -27.25 16.27 1.56
C PRO A 693 -28.24 15.34 0.84
N ASP A 694 -28.90 15.82 -0.23
CA ASP A 694 -29.83 15.02 -1.03
C ASP A 694 -29.14 14.04 -2.02
N LYS A 695 -27.82 14.10 -2.12
CA LYS A 695 -26.99 13.14 -2.84
C LYS A 695 -26.06 12.33 -1.92
N ALA A 696 -26.23 12.45 -0.61
CA ALA A 696 -25.34 11.91 0.37
C ALA A 696 -26.00 10.84 1.25
N LYS A 697 -25.16 9.87 1.68
CA LYS A 697 -25.42 8.96 2.80
C LYS A 697 -24.24 9.02 3.75
N ILE A 698 -24.48 8.77 5.03
CA ILE A 698 -23.41 8.64 6.04
C ILE A 698 -23.33 7.18 6.45
N PHE A 699 -22.16 6.58 6.30
CA PHE A 699 -21.83 5.25 6.79
C PHE A 699 -20.98 5.39 8.05
N VAL A 700 -21.27 4.61 9.08
CA VAL A 700 -20.57 4.72 10.37
C VAL A 700 -20.31 3.34 10.96
N THR A 701 -19.09 3.13 11.43
CA THR A 701 -18.73 2.10 12.41
C THR A 701 -18.24 2.78 13.68
N SER A 702 -18.70 2.34 14.85
CA SER A 702 -18.36 2.98 16.13
C SER A 702 -18.57 2.03 17.31
N ASP A 703 -17.81 2.26 18.37
CA ASP A 703 -18.07 1.66 19.70
C ASP A 703 -19.30 2.29 20.39
N ARG A 704 -19.72 3.49 19.96
CA ARG A 704 -20.85 4.24 20.51
C ARG A 704 -22.19 3.76 19.97
N PRO A 705 -23.28 3.79 20.76
CA PRO A 705 -24.60 3.37 20.28
C PRO A 705 -25.15 4.26 19.15
N LEU A 706 -25.95 3.68 18.24
CA LEU A 706 -26.58 4.40 17.12
C LEU A 706 -27.30 5.69 17.55
N ALA A 707 -27.99 5.68 18.69
CA ALA A 707 -28.73 6.86 19.18
C ALA A 707 -27.78 8.04 19.47
N GLU A 708 -26.62 7.79 20.06
CA GLU A 708 -25.60 8.80 20.34
C GLU A 708 -25.02 9.35 19.04
N ILE A 709 -24.63 8.44 18.11
CA ILE A 709 -24.12 8.79 16.78
C ILE A 709 -25.14 9.63 16.00
N THR A 710 -26.41 9.17 15.95
CA THR A 710 -27.48 9.90 15.25
C THR A 710 -27.68 11.30 15.82
N ALA A 711 -27.73 11.43 17.13
CA ALA A 711 -27.87 12.73 17.79
C ALA A 711 -26.68 13.65 17.53
N ALA A 712 -25.46 13.10 17.49
CA ALA A 712 -24.24 13.84 17.22
C ALA A 712 -24.19 14.33 15.77
N LEU A 713 -24.56 13.49 14.80
CA LEU A 713 -24.65 13.83 13.40
C LEU A 713 -25.78 14.82 13.12
N ASP A 714 -26.95 14.62 13.73
CA ASP A 714 -28.13 15.48 13.50
C ASP A 714 -27.92 16.91 13.99
N ARG A 715 -27.16 17.12 15.06
CA ARG A 715 -26.76 18.46 15.50
C ARG A 715 -25.95 19.22 14.45
N ARG A 716 -25.17 18.53 13.62
CA ARG A 716 -24.19 19.12 12.68
C ARG A 716 -24.66 19.14 11.23
N PHE A 717 -25.43 18.14 10.85
CA PHE A 717 -25.89 17.96 9.48
C PHE A 717 -27.40 18.09 9.31
N GLY A 718 -28.20 17.98 10.36
CA GLY A 718 -29.67 17.92 10.27
C GLY A 718 -30.35 19.16 9.71
N ASP A 719 -29.69 20.33 9.72
CA ASP A 719 -30.13 21.57 9.10
C ASP A 719 -29.52 21.81 7.71
N TRP A 720 -28.58 20.96 7.28
CA TRP A 720 -27.92 21.13 5.98
C TRP A 720 -28.90 20.95 4.82
N ARG A 721 -28.90 21.88 3.86
CA ARG A 721 -29.77 21.87 2.68
C ARG A 721 -28.92 22.05 1.44
N GLY A 722 -29.26 21.32 0.37
CA GLY A 722 -28.69 21.54 -0.96
C GLY A 722 -29.17 22.85 -1.55
N ALA A 723 -28.26 23.59 -2.17
CA ALA A 723 -28.58 24.80 -2.89
C ALA A 723 -28.52 24.55 -4.42
N GLY A 724 -29.37 25.25 -5.20
CA GLY A 724 -29.34 25.12 -6.65
C GLY A 724 -29.74 23.74 -7.19
N GLN A 725 -29.45 23.51 -8.46
CA GLN A 725 -29.76 22.25 -9.15
C GLN A 725 -28.74 21.16 -8.82
N ALA A 726 -29.26 19.97 -8.50
CA ALA A 726 -28.42 18.80 -8.31
C ALA A 726 -27.82 18.32 -9.63
N GLY A 727 -26.55 17.88 -9.58
CA GLY A 727 -25.89 17.30 -10.74
C GLY A 727 -26.52 15.98 -11.18
N ALA A 728 -26.42 15.66 -12.46
CA ALA A 728 -26.86 14.39 -13.04
C ALA A 728 -25.73 13.78 -13.87
N LYS A 729 -25.42 12.50 -13.63
CA LYS A 729 -24.43 11.76 -14.42
C LYS A 729 -25.02 11.39 -15.78
N ASN A 730 -24.22 11.52 -16.83
CA ASN A 730 -24.61 11.10 -18.18
C ASN A 730 -23.75 9.90 -18.61
N PHE A 731 -24.34 8.74 -18.66
CA PHE A 731 -23.75 7.50 -19.17
C PHE A 731 -24.08 7.27 -20.65
N GLY A 732 -23.76 8.24 -21.51
CA GLY A 732 -23.91 8.09 -22.96
C GLY A 732 -23.24 6.80 -23.47
N ALA A 733 -23.72 6.27 -24.61
CA ALA A 733 -23.23 5.03 -25.20
C ALA A 733 -21.77 5.17 -25.68
N GLY A 734 -20.85 4.81 -24.84
CA GLY A 734 -19.45 4.62 -25.25
C GLY A 734 -19.32 3.40 -26.15
N ARG A 735 -18.52 3.52 -27.23
CA ARG A 735 -18.16 2.36 -28.07
C ARG A 735 -16.73 1.98 -27.77
N PRO A 736 -16.48 0.79 -27.19
CA PRO A 736 -15.14 0.26 -27.01
C PRO A 736 -14.37 0.16 -28.32
N SER A 737 -13.05 0.21 -28.24
CA SER A 737 -12.19 0.03 -29.41
C SER A 737 -12.25 -1.41 -29.93
N ALA A 738 -12.07 -1.57 -31.25
CA ALA A 738 -11.75 -2.88 -31.81
C ALA A 738 -10.42 -3.42 -31.24
N PRO A 739 -10.21 -4.74 -31.26
CA PRO A 739 -8.98 -5.38 -30.80
C PRO A 739 -7.74 -4.80 -31.51
N LYS A 740 -6.78 -4.33 -30.73
CA LYS A 740 -5.51 -3.79 -31.21
C LYS A 740 -4.46 -3.78 -30.09
N ILE A 741 -3.22 -3.50 -30.45
CA ILE A 741 -2.13 -3.21 -29.53
C ILE A 741 -1.80 -1.72 -29.61
N VAL A 742 -1.78 -1.02 -28.49
CA VAL A 742 -1.24 0.34 -28.37
C VAL A 742 0.11 0.23 -27.67
N LEU A 743 1.20 0.45 -28.41
CA LEU A 743 2.57 0.48 -27.89
C LEU A 743 2.94 1.92 -27.52
N VAL A 744 3.03 2.21 -26.24
CA VAL A 744 3.52 3.49 -25.73
C VAL A 744 5.04 3.41 -25.64
N ASP A 745 5.72 4.19 -26.46
CA ASP A 745 7.18 4.18 -26.53
C ASP A 745 7.80 4.89 -25.32
N ARG A 746 8.51 4.12 -24.51
CA ARG A 746 9.33 4.57 -23.39
C ARG A 746 10.73 3.97 -23.56
N PRO A 747 11.65 4.71 -24.20
CA PRO A 747 13.02 4.24 -24.46
C PRO A 747 13.73 3.78 -23.17
N ASP A 748 14.68 2.86 -23.33
CA ASP A 748 15.56 2.36 -22.26
C ASP A 748 14.85 1.68 -21.07
N SER A 749 13.60 1.25 -21.25
CA SER A 749 12.87 0.49 -20.23
C SER A 749 13.36 -0.97 -20.19
N PRO A 750 13.87 -1.46 -19.04
CA PRO A 750 14.31 -2.86 -18.89
C PRO A 750 13.13 -3.84 -18.83
N GLN A 751 11.92 -3.33 -18.59
CA GLN A 751 10.67 -4.08 -18.57
C GLN A 751 9.61 -3.42 -19.43
N SER A 752 8.65 -4.23 -19.90
CA SER A 752 7.38 -3.75 -20.42
C SER A 752 6.27 -3.91 -19.40
N VAL A 753 5.35 -2.94 -19.35
CA VAL A 753 4.07 -3.09 -18.66
C VAL A 753 3.00 -3.41 -19.69
N ILE A 754 2.40 -4.58 -19.59
CA ILE A 754 1.27 -5.01 -20.40
C ILE A 754 -0.01 -4.83 -19.60
N ILE A 755 -0.98 -4.10 -20.15
CA ILE A 755 -2.36 -4.09 -19.65
C ILE A 755 -3.28 -4.56 -20.78
N ALA A 756 -4.01 -5.66 -20.52
CA ALA A 756 -5.04 -6.14 -21.42
C ALA A 756 -6.42 -5.77 -20.88
N GLY A 757 -7.29 -5.23 -21.71
CA GLY A 757 -8.65 -4.86 -21.33
C GLY A 757 -9.68 -5.54 -22.24
N LEU A 758 -10.69 -6.16 -21.63
CA LEU A 758 -11.83 -6.74 -22.33
C LEU A 758 -13.11 -5.99 -21.95
N PRO A 759 -13.74 -5.29 -22.88
CA PRO A 759 -15.08 -4.77 -22.66
C PRO A 759 -16.09 -5.90 -22.44
N THR A 760 -16.88 -5.80 -21.39
CA THR A 760 -17.99 -6.73 -21.09
C THR A 760 -19.32 -5.99 -21.08
N GLU A 761 -20.43 -6.73 -21.13
CA GLU A 761 -21.78 -6.20 -20.94
C GLU A 761 -22.19 -6.16 -19.45
N LEU A 762 -21.32 -6.65 -18.54
CA LEU A 762 -21.60 -6.71 -17.12
C LEU A 762 -21.62 -5.32 -16.49
N LYS A 763 -22.50 -5.16 -15.49
CA LYS A 763 -22.58 -3.98 -14.63
C LYS A 763 -22.26 -4.37 -13.20
N GLY A 764 -21.71 -3.44 -12.43
CA GLY A 764 -21.40 -3.71 -11.03
C GLY A 764 -22.63 -3.97 -10.15
N THR A 765 -23.82 -3.52 -10.58
CA THR A 765 -25.10 -3.78 -9.90
C THR A 765 -25.67 -5.18 -10.17
N GLU A 766 -25.07 -5.94 -11.09
CA GLU A 766 -25.42 -7.34 -11.33
C GLU A 766 -24.73 -8.27 -10.32
N ASP A 767 -25.12 -9.55 -10.33
CA ASP A 767 -24.45 -10.53 -9.50
C ASP A 767 -23.11 -10.96 -10.12
N LEU A 768 -22.03 -10.29 -9.68
CA LEU A 768 -20.69 -10.61 -10.14
C LEU A 768 -20.00 -11.72 -9.37
N LEU A 769 -20.60 -12.25 -8.30
CA LEU A 769 -19.98 -13.26 -7.45
C LEU A 769 -19.51 -14.51 -8.20
N PRO A 770 -20.29 -15.10 -9.14
CA PRO A 770 -19.85 -16.25 -9.92
C PRO A 770 -18.62 -15.94 -10.80
N TYR A 771 -18.58 -14.75 -11.41
CA TYR A 771 -17.46 -14.33 -12.27
C TYR A 771 -16.18 -14.09 -11.46
N GLN A 772 -16.30 -13.44 -10.30
CA GLN A 772 -15.18 -13.20 -9.39
C GLN A 772 -14.63 -14.51 -8.82
N THR A 773 -15.51 -15.46 -8.49
CA THR A 773 -15.14 -16.79 -7.99
C THR A 773 -14.40 -17.59 -9.06
N ALA A 774 -14.92 -17.63 -10.29
CA ALA A 774 -14.27 -18.34 -11.40
C ALA A 774 -12.93 -17.69 -11.79
N ASN A 775 -12.85 -16.36 -11.71
CA ASN A 775 -11.63 -15.62 -12.00
C ASN A 775 -10.50 -15.91 -10.99
N ASP A 776 -10.81 -16.41 -9.81
CA ASP A 776 -9.79 -16.85 -8.86
C ASP A 776 -8.77 -17.81 -9.50
N ALA A 777 -9.24 -18.71 -10.35
CA ALA A 777 -8.39 -19.65 -11.08
C ALA A 777 -7.72 -19.05 -12.32
N LEU A 778 -8.36 -18.09 -13.02
CA LEU A 778 -7.78 -17.52 -14.23
C LEU A 778 -6.70 -16.47 -13.93
N GLY A 779 -7.03 -15.43 -13.13
CA GLY A 779 -6.15 -14.29 -12.90
C GLY A 779 -6.34 -13.60 -11.55
N GLY A 780 -7.28 -14.06 -10.72
CA GLY A 780 -7.71 -13.38 -9.50
C GLY A 780 -6.84 -13.63 -8.27
N SER A 781 -5.95 -14.61 -8.32
CA SER A 781 -5.14 -15.01 -7.17
C SER A 781 -3.68 -15.24 -7.53
N PHE A 782 -2.83 -15.36 -6.52
CA PHE A 782 -1.43 -15.73 -6.69
C PHE A 782 -1.29 -17.09 -7.40
N LEU A 783 -2.17 -18.05 -7.09
CA LEU A 783 -2.21 -19.39 -7.68
C LEU A 783 -3.00 -19.46 -9.01
N SER A 784 -3.32 -18.32 -9.60
CA SER A 784 -4.04 -18.27 -10.87
C SER A 784 -3.16 -18.69 -12.04
N ARG A 785 -3.79 -19.20 -13.10
CA ARG A 785 -3.09 -19.78 -14.25
C ARG A 785 -2.14 -18.79 -14.92
N VAL A 786 -2.60 -17.56 -15.19
CA VAL A 786 -1.77 -16.54 -15.83
C VAL A 786 -0.57 -16.12 -14.95
N ASN A 787 -0.73 -16.14 -13.62
CA ASN A 787 0.39 -15.85 -12.71
C ASN A 787 1.36 -17.03 -12.66
N THR A 788 0.86 -18.24 -12.49
CA THR A 788 1.67 -19.47 -12.47
C THR A 788 2.45 -19.65 -13.77
N ASP A 789 1.84 -19.39 -14.95
CA ASP A 789 2.56 -19.51 -16.21
C ASP A 789 3.67 -18.48 -16.35
N LEU A 790 3.38 -17.18 -16.20
CA LEU A 790 4.39 -16.15 -16.47
C LEU A 790 5.40 -15.95 -15.32
N ARG A 791 5.01 -16.17 -14.06
CA ARG A 791 5.88 -16.02 -12.91
C ARG A 791 6.66 -17.29 -12.61
N GLU A 792 5.97 -18.39 -12.31
CA GLU A 792 6.58 -19.60 -11.79
C GLU A 792 7.15 -20.48 -12.92
N THR A 793 6.38 -20.71 -13.99
CA THR A 793 6.81 -21.61 -15.07
C THR A 793 7.86 -20.97 -15.97
N ARG A 794 7.71 -19.68 -16.30
CA ARG A 794 8.57 -18.98 -17.27
C ARG A 794 9.57 -18.03 -16.65
N GLY A 795 9.34 -17.54 -15.43
CA GLY A 795 10.19 -16.54 -14.78
C GLY A 795 10.27 -15.20 -15.55
N TRP A 796 9.22 -14.82 -16.30
CA TRP A 796 9.21 -13.60 -17.12
C TRP A 796 8.61 -12.41 -16.41
N SER A 797 7.90 -12.62 -15.30
CA SER A 797 7.19 -11.60 -14.53
C SER A 797 7.41 -11.77 -13.03
N TYR A 798 7.31 -10.69 -12.28
CA TYR A 798 7.19 -10.76 -10.82
C TYR A 798 5.77 -11.15 -10.40
N GLY A 799 4.75 -10.80 -11.20
CA GLY A 799 3.36 -11.19 -10.93
C GLY A 799 2.39 -10.70 -11.98
N VAL A 800 1.37 -11.52 -12.25
CA VAL A 800 0.31 -11.25 -13.23
C VAL A 800 -1.04 -11.33 -12.55
N ARG A 801 -1.92 -10.37 -12.82
CA ARG A 801 -3.26 -10.32 -12.24
C ARG A 801 -4.31 -9.90 -13.23
N GLY A 802 -5.48 -10.57 -13.14
CA GLY A 802 -6.68 -10.23 -13.88
C GLY A 802 -7.88 -10.07 -12.94
N SER A 803 -8.74 -9.09 -13.21
CA SER A 803 -9.95 -8.86 -12.40
C SER A 803 -11.04 -8.17 -13.20
N PHE A 804 -12.29 -8.34 -12.76
CA PHE A 804 -13.40 -7.51 -13.23
C PHE A 804 -13.35 -6.15 -12.50
N ALA A 805 -13.06 -5.07 -13.24
CA ALA A 805 -12.99 -3.71 -12.72
C ALA A 805 -14.40 -3.17 -12.49
N GLN A 806 -14.95 -3.49 -11.31
CA GLN A 806 -16.34 -3.22 -10.94
C GLN A 806 -16.60 -1.72 -10.74
N ALA A 807 -17.53 -1.16 -11.52
CA ALA A 807 -18.15 0.13 -11.34
C ALA A 807 -19.67 -0.03 -11.45
N GLU A 808 -20.47 0.96 -11.01
CA GLU A 808 -21.94 0.81 -10.93
C GLU A 808 -22.55 0.34 -12.27
N TYR A 809 -22.07 0.89 -13.39
CA TYR A 809 -22.64 0.63 -14.73
C TYR A 809 -21.74 -0.15 -15.68
N ALA A 810 -20.59 -0.63 -15.23
CA ALA A 810 -19.67 -1.43 -16.06
C ALA A 810 -18.80 -2.33 -15.18
N ALA A 811 -18.37 -3.47 -15.75
CA ALA A 811 -17.37 -4.34 -15.13
C ALA A 811 -16.47 -4.99 -16.19
N PRO A 812 -15.61 -4.22 -16.90
CA PRO A 812 -14.68 -4.80 -17.85
C PRO A 812 -13.69 -5.72 -17.14
N TYR A 813 -13.13 -6.68 -17.89
CA TYR A 813 -12.03 -7.49 -17.39
C TYR A 813 -10.70 -6.83 -17.73
N ILE A 814 -9.87 -6.59 -16.71
CA ILE A 814 -8.55 -5.95 -16.84
C ILE A 814 -7.49 -6.92 -16.33
N LEU A 815 -6.45 -7.15 -17.13
CA LEU A 815 -5.29 -7.96 -16.79
C LEU A 815 -4.02 -7.10 -16.86
N SER A 816 -3.14 -7.22 -15.87
CA SER A 816 -1.86 -6.52 -15.79
C SER A 816 -0.71 -7.50 -15.65
N ALA A 817 0.31 -7.33 -16.47
CA ALA A 817 1.51 -8.17 -16.50
C ALA A 817 2.77 -7.30 -16.76
N PRO A 818 3.53 -6.91 -15.74
CA PRO A 818 4.88 -6.39 -15.93
C PRO A 818 5.82 -7.55 -16.29
N VAL A 819 6.52 -7.44 -17.42
CA VAL A 819 7.36 -8.52 -17.95
C VAL A 819 8.73 -8.01 -18.40
N GLN A 820 9.71 -8.89 -18.53
CA GLN A 820 10.99 -8.57 -19.15
C GLN A 820 10.76 -8.03 -20.57
N ALA A 821 11.52 -7.00 -20.98
CA ALA A 821 11.28 -6.34 -22.26
C ALA A 821 11.46 -7.27 -23.47
N ASP A 822 12.41 -8.22 -23.41
CA ASP A 822 12.66 -9.22 -24.45
C ASP A 822 11.61 -10.36 -24.47
N LYS A 823 10.70 -10.40 -23.51
CA LYS A 823 9.62 -11.39 -23.38
C LYS A 823 8.23 -10.82 -23.65
N THR A 824 8.12 -9.57 -24.06
CA THR A 824 6.83 -8.87 -24.21
C THR A 824 5.88 -9.58 -25.19
N GLY A 825 6.31 -9.86 -26.40
CA GLY A 825 5.51 -10.58 -27.40
C GLY A 825 5.15 -12.01 -26.97
N PRO A 826 6.15 -12.82 -26.56
CA PRO A 826 5.90 -14.14 -26.00
C PRO A 826 4.92 -14.15 -24.80
N SER A 827 4.98 -13.14 -23.93
CA SER A 827 4.06 -13.03 -22.79
C SER A 827 2.61 -12.76 -23.22
N ILE A 828 2.40 -11.90 -24.21
CA ILE A 828 1.06 -11.66 -24.78
C ILE A 828 0.50 -12.94 -25.40
N ASP A 829 1.31 -13.70 -26.12
CA ASP A 829 0.88 -14.96 -26.75
C ASP A 829 0.54 -16.03 -25.70
N ALA A 830 1.34 -16.13 -24.64
CA ALA A 830 1.08 -17.01 -23.50
C ALA A 830 -0.25 -16.64 -22.83
N LEU A 831 -0.45 -15.38 -22.48
CA LEU A 831 -1.70 -14.89 -21.86
C LEU A 831 -2.92 -15.14 -22.75
N ARG A 832 -2.81 -14.91 -24.08
CA ARG A 832 -3.89 -15.21 -25.02
C ARG A 832 -4.21 -16.72 -25.07
N THR A 833 -3.19 -17.55 -24.93
CA THR A 833 -3.34 -19.01 -24.90
C THR A 833 -4.03 -19.45 -23.61
N ASP A 834 -3.56 -18.98 -22.46
CA ASP A 834 -4.18 -19.31 -21.15
C ASP A 834 -5.64 -18.91 -21.09
N ILE A 835 -5.97 -17.67 -21.51
CA ILE A 835 -7.34 -17.17 -21.55
C ILE A 835 -8.21 -18.04 -22.49
N ARG A 836 -7.70 -18.35 -23.68
CA ARG A 836 -8.43 -19.18 -24.67
C ARG A 836 -8.66 -20.59 -24.16
N GLU A 837 -7.64 -21.21 -23.62
CA GLU A 837 -7.73 -22.57 -23.08
C GLU A 837 -8.70 -22.63 -21.89
N PHE A 838 -8.68 -21.62 -21.00
CA PHE A 838 -9.56 -21.54 -19.85
C PHE A 838 -11.05 -21.57 -20.24
N VAL A 839 -11.43 -20.81 -21.26
CA VAL A 839 -12.84 -20.77 -21.72
C VAL A 839 -13.19 -21.85 -22.75
N SER A 840 -12.27 -22.74 -23.12
CA SER A 840 -12.51 -23.78 -24.14
C SER A 840 -12.08 -25.18 -23.68
N THR A 841 -10.80 -25.52 -23.86
CA THR A 841 -10.25 -26.87 -23.74
C THR A 841 -9.80 -27.26 -22.35
N LYS A 842 -9.46 -26.26 -21.50
CA LYS A 842 -9.01 -26.46 -20.13
C LYS A 842 -9.90 -25.66 -19.15
N PRO A 843 -11.19 -26.02 -18.99
CA PRO A 843 -12.08 -25.34 -18.05
C PRO A 843 -11.60 -25.49 -16.60
N LEU A 844 -12.30 -24.91 -15.63
CA LEU A 844 -12.02 -25.08 -14.21
C LEU A 844 -11.86 -26.57 -13.85
N THR A 845 -10.76 -26.89 -13.20
CA THR A 845 -10.58 -28.21 -12.59
C THR A 845 -11.37 -28.30 -11.29
N GLN A 846 -11.64 -29.53 -10.82
CA GLN A 846 -12.30 -29.72 -9.53
C GLN A 846 -11.47 -29.13 -8.38
N ALA A 847 -10.14 -29.30 -8.41
CA ALA A 847 -9.24 -28.74 -7.40
C ALA A 847 -9.28 -27.21 -7.35
N GLU A 848 -9.28 -26.51 -8.48
CA GLU A 848 -9.42 -25.04 -8.54
C GLU A 848 -10.78 -24.58 -8.01
N PHE A 849 -11.85 -25.29 -8.38
CA PHE A 849 -13.20 -25.01 -7.88
C PHE A 849 -13.28 -25.18 -6.36
N ASP A 850 -12.82 -26.32 -5.83
CA ASP A 850 -12.86 -26.62 -4.40
C ASP A 850 -12.02 -25.60 -3.60
N ARG A 851 -10.84 -25.25 -4.10
CA ARG A 851 -9.97 -24.23 -3.49
C ARG A 851 -10.66 -22.86 -3.48
N ALA A 852 -11.26 -22.43 -4.58
CA ALA A 852 -11.93 -21.14 -4.68
C ALA A 852 -13.13 -21.04 -3.72
N ILE A 853 -14.02 -22.04 -3.72
CA ILE A 853 -15.22 -22.06 -2.87
C ILE A 853 -14.86 -22.21 -1.39
N THR A 854 -14.00 -23.19 -1.06
CA THR A 854 -13.64 -23.48 0.33
C THR A 854 -12.85 -22.33 0.92
N GLY A 855 -11.86 -21.81 0.18
CA GLY A 855 -11.07 -20.66 0.60
C GLY A 855 -11.92 -19.40 0.81
N ALA A 856 -12.84 -19.11 -0.14
CA ALA A 856 -13.73 -17.96 -0.03
C ALA A 856 -14.65 -18.03 1.21
N ILE A 857 -15.23 -19.21 1.50
CA ILE A 857 -16.10 -19.38 2.67
C ILE A 857 -15.31 -19.24 3.98
N ARG A 858 -14.13 -19.88 4.05
CA ARG A 858 -13.34 -19.93 5.27
C ARG A 858 -12.66 -18.61 5.61
N SER A 859 -12.31 -17.79 4.60
CA SER A 859 -11.67 -16.48 4.81
C SER A 859 -12.66 -15.38 5.26
N LEU A 860 -13.97 -15.63 5.25
CA LEU A 860 -14.96 -14.59 5.52
C LEU A 860 -14.75 -13.90 6.88
N SER A 861 -14.49 -14.65 7.94
CA SER A 861 -14.31 -14.09 9.28
C SER A 861 -13.06 -13.19 9.36
N GLY A 862 -11.96 -13.59 8.72
CA GLY A 862 -10.74 -12.76 8.64
C GLY A 862 -10.93 -11.52 7.76
N ASN A 863 -11.67 -11.65 6.64
CA ASN A 863 -11.92 -10.52 5.73
C ASN A 863 -12.75 -9.39 6.37
N PHE A 864 -13.51 -9.67 7.44
CA PHE A 864 -14.34 -8.69 8.15
C PHE A 864 -13.91 -8.50 9.60
N GLU A 865 -12.65 -8.73 9.90
CA GLU A 865 -12.07 -8.53 11.22
C GLU A 865 -12.13 -7.07 11.66
N THR A 866 -11.91 -6.10 10.75
CA THR A 866 -11.78 -4.68 11.07
C THR A 866 -13.03 -3.86 10.78
N SER A 867 -13.17 -2.73 11.48
CA SER A 867 -14.22 -1.73 11.29
C SER A 867 -14.18 -1.13 9.86
N GLU A 868 -12.99 -0.90 9.31
CA GLU A 868 -12.81 -0.43 7.93
C GLU A 868 -13.40 -1.43 6.92
N ALA A 869 -13.16 -2.73 7.09
CA ALA A 869 -13.70 -3.76 6.21
C ALA A 869 -15.23 -3.81 6.25
N VAL A 870 -15.82 -3.71 7.44
CA VAL A 870 -17.28 -3.64 7.62
C VAL A 870 -17.85 -2.36 7.00
N LEU A 871 -17.21 -1.23 7.21
CA LEU A 871 -17.61 0.07 6.64
C LEU A 871 -17.57 0.03 5.11
N GLY A 872 -16.51 -0.53 4.53
CA GLY A 872 -16.38 -0.75 3.09
C GLY A 872 -17.44 -1.69 2.52
N ALA A 873 -17.78 -2.74 3.26
CA ALA A 873 -18.86 -3.67 2.88
C ALA A 873 -20.23 -3.00 2.84
N MET A 874 -20.55 -2.16 3.83
CA MET A 874 -21.80 -1.38 3.84
C MET A 874 -21.88 -0.41 2.66
N GLN A 875 -20.78 0.29 2.34
CA GLN A 875 -20.69 1.17 1.18
C GLN A 875 -20.82 0.40 -0.14
N GLY A 876 -20.18 -0.77 -0.25
CA GLY A 876 -20.29 -1.64 -1.41
C GLY A 876 -21.70 -2.18 -1.61
N ASN A 877 -22.39 -2.58 -0.55
CA ASN A 877 -23.78 -3.02 -0.63
C ASN A 877 -24.69 -1.91 -1.14
N ASP A 878 -24.51 -0.67 -0.67
CA ASP A 878 -25.25 0.49 -1.14
C ASP A 878 -24.95 0.82 -2.61
N LEU A 879 -23.68 0.87 -2.99
CA LEU A 879 -23.24 1.21 -4.35
C LEU A 879 -23.78 0.21 -5.37
N TYR A 880 -23.71 -1.08 -5.05
CA TYR A 880 -24.09 -2.17 -5.95
C TYR A 880 -25.52 -2.68 -5.73
N ARG A 881 -26.32 -1.96 -4.94
CA ARG A 881 -27.75 -2.24 -4.68
C ARG A 881 -27.97 -3.63 -4.09
N ARG A 882 -27.05 -4.08 -3.25
CA ARG A 882 -27.16 -5.34 -2.52
C ARG A 882 -27.97 -5.14 -1.23
N PRO A 883 -28.68 -6.17 -0.73
CA PRO A 883 -29.40 -6.06 0.55
C PRO A 883 -28.42 -5.98 1.74
N ASP A 884 -28.85 -5.42 2.86
CA ASP A 884 -28.00 -5.29 4.07
C ASP A 884 -27.49 -6.62 4.61
N ASN A 885 -28.29 -7.69 4.45
CA ASN A 885 -27.96 -9.06 4.85
C ASN A 885 -27.15 -9.82 3.79
N TYR A 886 -26.59 -9.15 2.78
CA TYR A 886 -25.84 -9.79 1.69
C TYR A 886 -24.75 -10.72 2.23
N TYR A 887 -23.94 -10.24 3.16
CA TYR A 887 -22.84 -11.01 3.74
C TYR A 887 -23.31 -12.11 4.70
N ALA A 888 -24.44 -11.95 5.37
CA ALA A 888 -25.05 -13.02 6.15
C ALA A 888 -25.51 -14.22 5.28
N THR A 889 -25.78 -13.97 3.99
CA THR A 889 -26.23 -15.01 3.05
C THR A 889 -25.10 -15.53 2.13
N ILE A 890 -23.92 -14.91 2.15
CA ILE A 890 -22.87 -15.14 1.13
C ILE A 890 -22.33 -16.57 1.17
N THR A 891 -22.21 -17.19 2.35
CA THR A 891 -21.77 -18.59 2.51
C THR A 891 -22.71 -19.56 1.77
N GLY A 892 -24.04 -19.36 1.90
CA GLY A 892 -25.03 -20.15 1.18
C GLY A 892 -24.94 -19.99 -0.33
N ARG A 893 -24.62 -18.78 -0.79
CA ARG A 893 -24.45 -18.48 -2.21
C ARG A 893 -23.21 -19.18 -2.79
N TYR A 894 -22.08 -19.18 -2.09
CA TYR A 894 -20.89 -19.93 -2.50
C TYR A 894 -21.18 -21.43 -2.57
N ARG A 895 -21.84 -22.00 -1.56
CA ARG A 895 -22.20 -23.43 -1.53
C ARG A 895 -23.17 -23.85 -2.64
N ALA A 896 -23.97 -22.93 -3.16
CA ALA A 896 -24.91 -23.18 -4.26
C ALA A 896 -24.22 -23.14 -5.64
N MET A 897 -22.98 -22.70 -5.75
CA MET A 897 -22.26 -22.66 -7.03
C MET A 897 -21.85 -24.06 -7.46
N THR A 898 -21.82 -24.26 -8.77
CA THR A 898 -21.31 -25.48 -9.40
C THR A 898 -20.14 -25.12 -10.33
N ARG A 899 -19.22 -26.05 -10.50
CA ARG A 899 -18.08 -25.87 -11.41
C ARG A 899 -18.54 -25.53 -12.83
N GLU A 900 -19.53 -26.29 -13.33
CA GLU A 900 -20.15 -26.10 -14.65
C GLU A 900 -20.81 -24.71 -14.79
N GLY A 901 -21.46 -24.25 -13.72
CA GLY A 901 -22.07 -22.90 -13.68
C GLY A 901 -21.02 -21.78 -13.78
N LEU A 902 -19.88 -21.93 -13.09
CA LEU A 902 -18.77 -20.99 -13.16
C LEU A 902 -18.11 -20.99 -14.55
N ASP A 903 -17.88 -22.17 -15.15
CA ASP A 903 -17.37 -22.28 -16.52
C ASP A 903 -18.30 -21.61 -17.54
N GLN A 904 -19.60 -21.82 -17.44
CA GLN A 904 -20.59 -21.19 -18.32
C GLN A 904 -20.59 -19.65 -18.14
N ALA A 905 -20.47 -19.16 -16.92
CA ALA A 905 -20.40 -17.73 -16.64
C ALA A 905 -19.18 -17.11 -17.36
N MET A 906 -17.99 -17.68 -17.21
CA MET A 906 -16.77 -17.16 -17.84
C MET A 906 -16.82 -17.24 -19.38
N ARG A 907 -17.29 -18.34 -19.96
CA ARG A 907 -17.48 -18.48 -21.43
C ARG A 907 -18.43 -17.45 -22.01
N ARG A 908 -19.42 -17.00 -21.25
CA ARG A 908 -20.37 -15.96 -21.69
C ARG A 908 -19.74 -14.59 -21.81
N VAL A 909 -18.73 -14.26 -21.00
CA VAL A 909 -18.19 -12.89 -20.89
C VAL A 909 -16.76 -12.75 -21.37
N ILE A 910 -15.94 -13.80 -21.29
CA ILE A 910 -14.54 -13.75 -21.72
C ILE A 910 -14.43 -14.23 -23.17
N ASP A 911 -14.30 -13.27 -24.09
CA ASP A 911 -13.96 -13.55 -25.50
C ASP A 911 -12.46 -13.25 -25.74
N PRO A 912 -11.61 -14.25 -25.92
CA PRO A 912 -10.17 -14.09 -26.13
C PRO A 912 -9.77 -13.20 -27.32
N ASN A 913 -10.70 -13.01 -28.27
CA ASN A 913 -10.44 -12.24 -29.49
C ASN A 913 -10.82 -10.76 -29.36
N ARG A 914 -11.46 -10.35 -28.27
CA ARG A 914 -11.93 -8.98 -28.08
C ARG A 914 -11.04 -8.11 -27.18
N PHE A 915 -9.91 -8.63 -26.72
CA PHE A 915 -8.98 -7.86 -25.89
C PHE A 915 -8.32 -6.71 -26.66
N VAL A 916 -8.25 -5.56 -26.01
CA VAL A 916 -7.34 -4.48 -26.39
C VAL A 916 -6.11 -4.54 -25.50
N TRP A 917 -4.95 -4.27 -26.05
CA TRP A 917 -3.67 -4.42 -25.37
C TRP A 917 -2.95 -3.07 -25.33
N VAL A 918 -2.48 -2.68 -24.17
CA VAL A 918 -1.60 -1.53 -23.96
C VAL A 918 -0.25 -2.07 -23.51
N VAL A 919 0.80 -1.71 -24.21
CA VAL A 919 2.17 -2.08 -23.89
C VAL A 919 2.97 -0.82 -23.68
N VAL A 920 3.58 -0.63 -22.52
CA VAL A 920 4.51 0.48 -22.25
C VAL A 920 5.91 -0.08 -22.16
N GLY A 921 6.80 0.31 -23.05
CA GLY A 921 8.18 -0.19 -23.11
C GLY A 921 8.96 0.43 -24.26
N SER A 922 10.22 0.03 -24.44
CA SER A 922 11.05 0.50 -25.55
C SER A 922 10.53 -0.02 -26.91
N ALA A 923 10.02 0.88 -27.74
CA ALA A 923 9.48 0.50 -29.04
C ALA A 923 10.56 -0.18 -29.93
N GLN A 924 11.80 0.23 -29.81
CA GLN A 924 12.91 -0.38 -30.53
C GLN A 924 13.05 -1.87 -30.22
N GLN A 925 12.90 -2.25 -28.97
CA GLN A 925 13.06 -3.63 -28.50
C GLN A 925 11.76 -4.44 -28.63
N VAL A 926 10.61 -3.81 -28.37
CA VAL A 926 9.33 -4.49 -28.23
C VAL A 926 8.59 -4.62 -29.55
N ARG A 927 8.63 -3.61 -30.43
CA ARG A 927 7.86 -3.59 -31.68
C ARG A 927 8.07 -4.84 -32.57
N PRO A 928 9.30 -5.33 -32.80
CA PRO A 928 9.51 -6.54 -33.59
C PRO A 928 8.86 -7.80 -33.01
N GLN A 929 8.70 -7.89 -31.69
CA GLN A 929 8.10 -9.03 -31.03
C GLN A 929 6.56 -9.08 -31.21
N LEU A 930 5.93 -7.94 -31.49
CA LEU A 930 4.48 -7.82 -31.59
C LEU A 930 3.93 -8.17 -32.99
N ASP A 931 4.76 -8.14 -34.01
CA ASP A 931 4.35 -8.36 -35.41
C ASP A 931 3.74 -9.74 -35.64
N SER A 932 4.21 -10.75 -34.92
CA SER A 932 3.71 -12.13 -35.01
C SER A 932 2.32 -12.34 -34.38
N LEU A 933 1.82 -11.37 -33.59
CA LEU A 933 0.56 -11.51 -32.85
C LEU A 933 -0.69 -11.30 -33.71
N GLY A 934 -0.54 -10.81 -34.95
CA GLY A 934 -1.63 -10.66 -35.93
C GLY A 934 -2.69 -9.63 -35.53
N LEU A 935 -2.35 -8.64 -34.69
CA LEU A 935 -3.22 -7.53 -34.29
C LEU A 935 -2.71 -6.21 -34.88
N PRO A 936 -3.61 -5.27 -35.21
CA PRO A 936 -3.19 -3.90 -35.56
C PRO A 936 -2.35 -3.28 -34.42
N ILE A 937 -1.22 -2.67 -34.75
CA ILE A 937 -0.32 -2.06 -33.77
C ILE A 937 -0.24 -0.56 -34.04
N GLU A 938 -0.55 0.19 -33.00
CA GLU A 938 -0.43 1.66 -32.96
C GLU A 938 0.72 2.03 -32.02
N VAL A 939 1.72 2.75 -32.54
CA VAL A 939 2.86 3.24 -31.71
C VAL A 939 2.58 4.69 -31.33
N VAL A 940 2.61 4.97 -30.03
CA VAL A 940 2.32 6.29 -29.47
C VAL A 940 3.52 6.73 -28.61
N PRO A 941 4.12 7.90 -28.86
CA PRO A 941 5.14 8.43 -27.95
C PRO A 941 4.56 8.69 -26.55
N ALA A 942 5.30 8.40 -25.48
CA ALA A 942 4.87 8.68 -24.11
C ALA A 942 4.44 10.15 -23.92
N ALA A 943 5.11 11.10 -24.57
CA ALA A 943 4.76 12.52 -24.56
C ALA A 943 3.36 12.83 -25.14
N ALA A 944 2.84 12.04 -26.07
CA ALA A 944 1.51 12.23 -26.65
C ALA A 944 0.40 11.80 -25.67
N VAL A 945 0.65 10.85 -24.80
CA VAL A 945 -0.27 10.43 -23.74
C VAL A 945 -0.50 11.57 -22.73
N ALA A 946 0.51 12.43 -22.55
CA ALA A 946 0.47 13.59 -21.66
C ALA A 946 -0.53 14.68 -22.09
N GLY A 947 -0.79 14.76 -23.39
CA GLY A 947 -1.59 15.86 -23.95
C GLY A 947 -3.10 15.70 -23.89
N GLY A 948 -3.66 14.62 -23.31
CA GLY A 948 -5.13 14.37 -23.30
C GLY A 948 -5.72 14.22 -24.71
N GLY A 949 -4.86 14.09 -25.72
CA GLY A 949 -5.25 14.05 -27.14
C GLY A 949 -5.78 12.68 -27.51
N GLN A 950 -6.89 12.65 -28.23
CA GLN A 950 -7.19 11.56 -29.15
C GLN A 950 -5.90 11.14 -29.86
N ALA A 951 -5.66 9.82 -29.92
CA ALA A 951 -4.60 9.30 -30.76
C ALA A 951 -4.61 10.05 -32.11
N PRO A 952 -3.48 10.55 -32.60
CA PRO A 952 -3.47 11.24 -33.87
C PRO A 952 -4.14 10.33 -34.91
N ALA A 953 -5.11 10.88 -35.63
CA ALA A 953 -5.76 10.17 -36.73
C ALA A 953 -4.65 9.61 -37.63
N ALA A 954 -4.72 8.31 -37.91
CA ALA A 954 -3.72 7.65 -38.75
C ALA A 954 -3.43 8.47 -40.01
N ALA A 955 -2.19 8.84 -40.24
CA ALA A 955 -1.80 9.44 -41.47
C ALA A 955 -2.19 8.47 -42.62
N PRO A 956 -2.79 8.96 -43.72
CA PRO A 956 -3.17 8.09 -44.80
C PRO A 956 -1.91 7.37 -45.32
N ALA A 957 -2.01 6.05 -45.44
CA ALA A 957 -0.95 5.25 -46.03
C ALA A 957 -0.54 5.85 -47.36
N ALA A 958 0.72 6.23 -47.47
CA ALA A 958 1.28 6.61 -48.77
C ALA A 958 1.14 5.41 -49.69
N ALA A 959 0.35 5.56 -50.73
CA ALA A 959 0.28 4.63 -51.84
C ALA A 959 1.63 4.63 -52.55
N ASN A 960 2.30 3.49 -52.57
CA ASN A 960 3.19 3.07 -53.65
C ASN A 960 3.20 1.54 -53.69
#